data_99d9eb448eb1e91471d85bd49c8cd053
#
_entry.id   99d9eb448eb1e91471d85bd49c8cd053
#
_cell.length_a   1.000
_cell.length_b   1.000
_cell.length_c   1.000
_cell.angle_alpha   90.00
_cell.angle_beta   90.00
_cell.angle_gamma   90.00
#
_symmetry.space_group_name_H-M   'P 1'
#
loop_
_entity.id
_entity.type
_entity.pdbx_description
1 polymer ?
#
loop_
_entity_poly.entity_id
_entity_poly.type
_entity_poly.pdbx_seq_one_letter_code
_entity_poly.pdbx_strand_id
1 'polypeptide(L)'
;MTLTWILSSLLLAQAPTIGKQEVIRPFRTGVVKAEIYDTRSAQPQIQKTWPWKGPITEGPYHAGANAFGVGKPSTVFVPPASSRERSVWAMSSTGFAGIAQTRYTPPDPTIAVGPNHIVEAVNASIAFYSKSGTLEFAVDLDNRGNPGFFEPVGAGSFVVDPKVLYDSEAGRFVVVAIEVYQPNTAWIDIAVSDDDNPHGIWYKYRTSAVVPVGSANYWVDYPSFGFDQDAYYTGGNLFRLNGSGNGTAGILFRVFKKAPMLSGDPVVFTDLRYGNSFSAQAGHHLGNSPAGYYASIGSSSSMRLYAIRNPAGTPTLVTTTVSIPGFSSPSRNSVPNLGGGGVDPLDGRVFNVSWREGRLYVAHPVVVNSAVKARWYQFNTNGWPDSGTPSLAQVGTVDPGSGIYTFFPALAENVLGDVGLVVARSSATEYVSMQMTSRTILDPLGTMGPLIQARVGDRGANGRWGDYYAIGVDPSDYTTFWAVGEYSDQAVNGWATWIQSLQVGEKILPTSFQVTRGSLVTGGAPDLHANDGAYVEVEARRPTSVAEASAEIVVSGTALADNPRALQFVLEAATSGAPTLERIEFWNFDTNQWEVVAERNGTASDSVQSASVTSNAGRFIANGTLEVRARLGFHDRGVTFVAWGSRYDLGYWRLLR
;
A
#
# COMPACT_ATOMS: atom_id res chain seq x y z
N MET A 1 -2.92 -23.84 -66.28
CA MET A 1 -3.24 -23.80 -64.88
C MET A 1 -2.01 -23.30 -64.14
N THR A 2 -1.96 -22.00 -63.89
CA THR A 2 -0.82 -21.31 -63.26
C THR A 2 -1.16 -21.12 -61.79
N LEU A 3 -0.42 -21.79 -60.89
CA LEU A 3 -0.55 -21.64 -59.45
C LEU A 3 0.21 -20.35 -59.02
N THR A 4 -0.53 -19.37 -58.53
CA THR A 4 0.01 -18.14 -57.95
C THR A 4 0.19 -18.37 -56.42
N TRP A 5 1.43 -18.35 -55.97
CA TRP A 5 1.75 -18.36 -54.54
C TRP A 5 1.57 -16.95 -53.97
N ILE A 6 0.66 -16.80 -53.00
CA ILE A 6 0.50 -15.60 -52.17
C ILE A 6 1.48 -15.72 -51.00
N LEU A 7 2.58 -14.98 -51.01
CA LEU A 7 3.41 -14.75 -49.84
C LEU A 7 2.66 -13.79 -48.90
N SER A 8 2.15 -14.30 -47.79
CA SER A 8 1.73 -13.46 -46.66
C SER A 8 2.97 -12.98 -45.92
N SER A 9 3.30 -11.70 -46.05
CA SER A 9 4.31 -11.02 -45.26
C SER A 9 3.84 -10.93 -43.82
N LEU A 10 4.44 -11.75 -42.91
CA LEU A 10 4.39 -11.50 -41.49
C LEU A 10 5.09 -10.15 -41.21
N LEU A 11 4.33 -9.12 -40.87
CA LEU A 11 4.87 -7.95 -40.19
C LEU A 11 5.32 -8.40 -38.81
N LEU A 12 6.60 -8.63 -38.62
CA LEU A 12 7.24 -8.64 -37.30
C LEU A 12 7.07 -7.22 -36.73
N ALA A 13 6.17 -7.08 -35.76
CA ALA A 13 6.10 -5.87 -34.98
C ALA A 13 7.47 -5.66 -34.30
N GLN A 14 8.19 -4.63 -34.74
CA GLN A 14 9.42 -4.22 -34.07
C GLN A 14 9.08 -3.92 -32.61
N ALA A 15 9.78 -4.58 -31.68
CA ALA A 15 9.72 -4.25 -30.26
C ALA A 15 10.00 -2.74 -30.12
N PRO A 16 9.20 -2.00 -29.32
CA PRO A 16 9.41 -0.57 -29.16
C PRO A 16 10.83 -0.34 -28.62
N THR A 17 11.62 0.42 -29.35
CA THR A 17 12.95 0.85 -28.93
C THR A 17 12.80 1.70 -27.68
N ILE A 18 13.28 1.20 -26.54
CA ILE A 18 13.38 1.99 -25.31
C ILE A 18 14.24 3.22 -25.63
N GLY A 19 13.66 4.42 -25.58
CA GLY A 19 14.40 5.66 -25.75
C GLY A 19 15.56 5.71 -24.74
N LYS A 20 16.61 6.49 -25.02
CA LYS A 20 17.73 6.67 -24.08
C LYS A 20 17.19 7.12 -22.73
N GLN A 21 17.22 6.21 -21.74
CA GLN A 21 16.82 6.51 -20.37
C GLN A 21 17.98 7.22 -19.67
N GLU A 22 17.67 8.26 -18.91
CA GLU A 22 18.66 8.89 -18.02
C GLU A 22 18.94 7.93 -16.85
N VAL A 23 20.20 7.50 -16.71
CA VAL A 23 20.66 6.63 -15.62
C VAL A 23 21.46 7.45 -14.63
N ILE A 24 20.90 7.59 -13.43
CA ILE A 24 21.50 8.30 -12.32
C ILE A 24 22.23 7.30 -11.43
N ARG A 25 23.49 7.61 -11.10
CA ARG A 25 24.35 6.78 -10.26
C ARG A 25 24.38 7.28 -8.82
N PRO A 26 24.70 6.41 -7.84
CA PRO A 26 24.90 6.82 -6.46
C PRO A 26 25.96 7.92 -6.33
N PHE A 27 25.72 8.83 -5.40
CA PHE A 27 26.72 9.85 -5.03
C PHE A 27 27.28 9.63 -3.62
N ARG A 28 26.60 8.83 -2.79
CA ARG A 28 27.05 8.49 -1.43
C ARG A 28 26.65 7.05 -1.11
N THR A 29 27.52 6.35 -0.38
CA THR A 29 27.26 5.07 0.24
C THR A 29 27.79 5.11 1.66
N GLY A 30 27.08 4.54 2.61
CA GLY A 30 27.51 4.47 4.01
C GLY A 30 27.09 3.15 4.64
N VAL A 31 27.61 2.88 5.83
CA VAL A 31 27.24 1.74 6.66
C VAL A 31 26.77 2.26 8.00
N VAL A 32 25.66 1.73 8.50
CA VAL A 32 25.11 2.03 9.81
C VAL A 32 24.86 0.74 10.58
N LYS A 33 25.07 0.78 11.90
CA LYS A 33 24.79 -0.33 12.81
C LYS A 33 23.44 -0.13 13.47
N ALA A 34 22.79 -1.23 13.83
CA ALA A 34 21.60 -1.22 14.62
C ALA A 34 21.89 -0.98 16.10
N GLU A 35 20.97 -0.29 16.76
CA GLU A 35 20.74 -0.40 18.20
C GLU A 35 19.52 -1.29 18.41
N ILE A 36 19.62 -2.19 19.39
CA ILE A 36 18.56 -3.17 19.70
C ILE A 36 17.70 -2.60 20.82
N TYR A 37 16.39 -2.56 20.57
CA TYR A 37 15.41 -2.07 21.55
C TYR A 37 14.26 -3.06 21.70
N ASP A 38 13.97 -3.49 22.92
CA ASP A 38 12.84 -4.37 23.23
C ASP A 38 11.70 -3.55 23.84
N THR A 39 10.58 -3.43 23.12
CA THR A 39 9.39 -2.69 23.58
C THR A 39 8.80 -3.26 24.85
N ARG A 40 9.00 -4.56 25.13
CA ARG A 40 8.53 -5.22 26.36
C ARG A 40 9.30 -4.77 27.61
N SER A 41 10.52 -4.25 27.42
CA SER A 41 11.33 -3.69 28.50
C SER A 41 10.91 -2.27 28.89
N ALA A 42 10.17 -1.58 28.03
CA ALA A 42 9.63 -0.25 28.29
C ALA A 42 8.41 -0.35 29.22
N GLN A 43 8.58 -0.06 30.52
CA GLN A 43 7.51 -0.06 31.50
C GLN A 43 7.24 1.36 32.01
N PRO A 44 5.98 1.81 32.04
CA PRO A 44 4.77 1.12 31.56
C PRO A 44 4.71 1.05 30.02
N GLN A 45 4.14 -0.01 29.47
CA GLN A 45 3.99 -0.18 28.01
C GLN A 45 3.11 0.90 27.37
N ILE A 46 2.21 1.51 28.13
CA ILE A 46 1.45 2.69 27.73
C ILE A 46 1.97 3.86 28.56
N GLN A 47 2.88 4.63 28.00
CA GLN A 47 3.50 5.79 28.65
C GLN A 47 2.81 7.11 28.31
N LYS A 48 1.90 7.09 27.32
CA LYS A 48 1.29 8.30 26.81
C LYS A 48 -0.22 8.24 26.81
N THR A 49 -0.81 9.33 27.26
CA THR A 49 -2.26 9.57 27.15
C THR A 49 -2.52 10.77 26.24
N TRP A 50 -3.57 10.68 25.46
CA TRP A 50 -4.06 11.78 24.63
C TRP A 50 -5.39 12.28 25.20
N PRO A 51 -5.80 13.52 24.92
CA PRO A 51 -5.12 14.56 24.14
C PRO A 51 -4.08 15.34 24.96
N TRP A 52 -3.14 15.97 24.26
CA TRP A 52 -2.18 16.90 24.82
C TRP A 52 -2.87 18.17 25.33
N LYS A 53 -2.51 18.62 26.55
CA LYS A 53 -3.11 19.79 27.21
C LYS A 53 -2.20 21.03 27.21
N GLY A 54 -0.96 20.90 26.76
CA GLY A 54 0.03 21.98 26.72
C GLY A 54 -0.01 22.79 25.41
N PRO A 55 1.00 23.67 25.20
CA PRO A 55 1.15 24.42 23.96
C PRO A 55 1.29 23.52 22.74
N ILE A 56 0.64 23.88 21.63
CA ILE A 56 0.71 23.17 20.35
C ILE A 56 1.75 23.84 19.49
N THR A 57 2.63 23.06 18.87
CA THR A 57 3.64 23.50 17.92
C THR A 57 3.15 23.20 16.50
N GLU A 58 3.06 24.23 15.66
CA GLU A 58 2.81 24.04 14.22
C GLU A 58 4.10 23.58 13.54
N GLY A 59 4.03 22.45 12.81
CA GLY A 59 5.15 21.92 12.04
C GLY A 59 5.61 22.88 10.94
N PRO A 60 6.87 22.85 10.54
CA PRO A 60 7.39 23.71 9.47
C PRO A 60 6.63 23.43 8.17
N TYR A 61 6.23 24.50 7.47
CA TYR A 61 5.61 24.42 6.16
C TYR A 61 6.62 24.73 5.07
N HIS A 62 6.90 23.75 4.24
CA HIS A 62 7.65 23.96 3.01
C HIS A 62 6.71 23.81 1.80
N ALA A 63 6.23 24.98 1.32
CA ALA A 63 5.53 25.01 0.04
C ALA A 63 6.43 24.40 -1.01
N GLY A 64 5.88 23.51 -1.81
CA GLY A 64 6.51 23.16 -3.08
C GLY A 64 6.78 24.47 -3.80
N ALA A 65 8.05 24.86 -3.88
CA ALA A 65 8.42 26.04 -4.65
C ALA A 65 7.62 25.96 -5.96
N ASN A 66 7.08 27.07 -6.46
CA ASN A 66 6.24 27.20 -7.66
C ASN A 66 6.75 26.45 -8.92
N ALA A 67 7.35 25.28 -8.70
CA ALA A 67 7.91 24.38 -9.71
C ALA A 67 6.84 23.84 -10.67
N PHE A 68 5.59 23.86 -10.23
CA PHE A 68 4.48 23.50 -11.09
C PHE A 68 3.84 24.81 -11.58
N GLY A 69 4.38 25.35 -12.67
CA GLY A 69 3.80 26.51 -13.31
C GLY A 69 2.27 26.33 -13.43
N VAL A 70 1.52 27.36 -13.07
CA VAL A 70 0.05 27.38 -13.24
C VAL A 70 -0.22 27.36 -14.74
N GLY A 71 -0.10 26.18 -15.35
CA GLY A 71 -0.54 25.95 -16.73
C GLY A 71 -2.07 26.06 -16.74
N LYS A 72 -2.61 26.89 -17.63
CA LYS A 72 -4.06 26.87 -17.85
C LYS A 72 -4.47 25.44 -18.18
N PRO A 73 -5.47 24.87 -17.48
CA PRO A 73 -5.90 23.50 -17.74
C PRO A 73 -6.39 23.40 -19.21
N SER A 74 -5.73 22.62 -20.00
CA SER A 74 -6.26 22.18 -21.30
C SER A 74 -7.20 21.02 -21.03
N THR A 75 -8.50 21.29 -20.93
CA THR A 75 -9.59 20.33 -20.74
C THR A 75 -9.64 19.62 -19.39
N VAL A 76 -10.71 19.90 -18.64
CA VAL A 76 -11.10 19.14 -17.44
C VAL A 76 -11.57 17.77 -17.92
N PHE A 77 -10.82 16.71 -17.58
CA PHE A 77 -11.29 15.33 -17.80
C PHE A 77 -12.40 15.06 -16.77
N VAL A 78 -13.64 15.03 -17.22
CA VAL A 78 -14.77 14.51 -16.47
C VAL A 78 -15.01 13.10 -17.04
N PRO A 79 -14.85 12.02 -16.25
CA PRO A 79 -15.25 10.70 -16.72
C PRO A 79 -16.72 10.76 -17.17
N PRO A 80 -17.12 10.09 -18.27
CA PRO A 80 -18.51 10.04 -18.66
C PRO A 80 -19.33 9.52 -17.49
N ALA A 81 -20.41 10.23 -17.14
CA ALA A 81 -21.35 9.79 -16.12
C ALA A 81 -21.91 8.44 -16.55
N SER A 82 -21.48 7.34 -15.91
CA SER A 82 -22.04 6.05 -16.18
C SER A 82 -23.45 5.99 -15.61
N SER A 83 -24.45 5.75 -16.45
CA SER A 83 -25.85 5.52 -16.08
C SER A 83 -26.09 4.16 -15.42
N ARG A 84 -25.03 3.42 -15.10
CA ARG A 84 -25.14 2.14 -14.38
C ARG A 84 -25.22 2.40 -12.88
N GLU A 85 -26.18 1.77 -12.23
CA GLU A 85 -26.26 1.72 -10.78
C GLU A 85 -24.90 1.32 -10.23
N ARG A 86 -24.33 2.19 -9.40
CA ARG A 86 -23.06 1.93 -8.73
C ARG A 86 -23.33 0.88 -7.67
N SER A 87 -22.73 -0.27 -7.83
CA SER A 87 -22.86 -1.34 -6.86
C SER A 87 -22.20 -0.92 -5.54
N VAL A 88 -22.88 -1.13 -4.43
CA VAL A 88 -22.28 -0.97 -3.09
C VAL A 88 -21.58 -2.27 -2.77
N TRP A 89 -20.26 -2.30 -2.95
CA TRP A 89 -19.47 -3.50 -2.73
C TRP A 89 -18.94 -3.67 -1.30
N ALA A 90 -18.93 -2.59 -0.51
CA ALA A 90 -18.45 -2.65 0.87
C ALA A 90 -19.48 -3.33 1.77
N MET A 91 -19.07 -4.39 2.46
CA MET A 91 -19.95 -5.25 3.26
C MET A 91 -19.70 -5.19 4.76
N SER A 92 -18.48 -4.96 5.19
CA SER A 92 -18.09 -4.98 6.61
C SER A 92 -17.05 -3.93 6.91
N SER A 93 -17.16 -3.30 8.07
CA SER A 93 -16.20 -2.32 8.53
C SER A 93 -16.09 -2.37 10.05
N THR A 94 -14.85 -2.45 10.54
CA THR A 94 -14.52 -2.24 11.96
C THR A 94 -13.73 -0.95 12.05
N GLY A 95 -14.08 -0.08 12.99
CA GLY A 95 -13.35 1.17 13.17
C GLY A 95 -13.24 1.55 14.63
N PHE A 96 -12.15 2.22 14.98
CA PHE A 96 -11.87 2.68 16.34
C PHE A 96 -11.02 3.95 16.32
N ALA A 97 -11.04 4.67 17.45
CA ALA A 97 -10.24 5.87 17.63
C ALA A 97 -8.75 5.53 17.72
N GLY A 98 -7.94 6.20 16.94
CA GLY A 98 -6.49 6.14 17.03
C GLY A 98 -5.93 7.21 17.96
N ILE A 99 -4.76 7.78 17.59
CA ILE A 99 -4.09 8.83 18.36
C ILE A 99 -4.89 10.13 18.24
N ALA A 100 -5.08 10.83 19.35
CA ALA A 100 -5.68 12.17 19.36
C ALA A 100 -4.60 13.25 19.51
N GLN A 101 -5.02 14.53 19.51
CA GLN A 101 -4.16 15.71 19.55
C GLN A 101 -2.88 15.52 20.38
N THR A 102 -1.74 15.53 19.70
CA THR A 102 -0.42 15.59 20.32
C THR A 102 0.02 17.04 20.51
N ARG A 103 1.30 17.25 20.84
CA ARG A 103 1.90 18.60 20.92
C ARG A 103 2.09 19.26 19.56
N TYR A 104 1.88 18.52 18.45
CA TYR A 104 2.07 19.01 17.09
C TYR A 104 0.76 19.12 16.32
N THR A 105 0.74 20.06 15.40
CA THR A 105 -0.21 20.20 14.30
C THR A 105 0.62 20.50 13.04
N PRO A 106 0.39 19.78 11.94
CA PRO A 106 -0.57 18.70 11.72
C PRO A 106 -0.11 17.35 12.32
N PRO A 107 -1.00 16.31 12.36
CA PRO A 107 -0.66 14.99 12.85
C PRO A 107 0.16 14.14 11.88
N ASP A 108 -0.09 14.22 10.59
CA ASP A 108 0.52 13.41 9.54
C ASP A 108 0.38 11.90 9.81
N PRO A 109 -0.88 11.39 9.88
CA PRO A 109 -1.13 10.04 10.32
C PRO A 109 -0.70 8.99 9.29
N THR A 110 -0.13 7.89 9.79
CA THR A 110 0.33 6.76 8.99
C THR A 110 0.04 5.45 9.70
N ILE A 111 -0.19 4.36 8.94
CA ILE A 111 -0.61 3.06 9.45
C ILE A 111 0.18 1.92 8.82
N ALA A 112 0.55 0.94 9.64
CA ALA A 112 1.03 -0.37 9.22
C ALA A 112 0.09 -1.45 9.73
N VAL A 113 -0.30 -2.39 8.87
CA VAL A 113 -1.24 -3.46 9.18
C VAL A 113 -0.51 -4.79 9.11
N GLY A 114 -0.26 -5.41 10.26
CA GLY A 114 0.27 -6.77 10.37
C GLY A 114 -0.85 -7.81 10.49
N PRO A 115 -0.51 -9.09 10.67
CA PRO A 115 -1.51 -10.16 10.80
C PRO A 115 -2.45 -9.95 12.00
N ASN A 116 -1.92 -9.55 13.15
CA ASN A 116 -2.64 -9.46 14.42
C ASN A 116 -2.70 -8.05 15.00
N HIS A 117 -1.79 -7.17 14.60
CA HIS A 117 -1.59 -5.85 15.18
C HIS A 117 -1.63 -4.74 14.14
N ILE A 118 -1.96 -3.56 14.59
CA ILE A 118 -1.89 -2.32 13.83
C ILE A 118 -0.90 -1.39 14.53
N VAL A 119 0.03 -0.82 13.78
CA VAL A 119 0.91 0.24 14.23
C VAL A 119 0.48 1.54 13.59
N GLU A 120 0.16 2.53 14.40
CA GLU A 120 -0.12 3.90 13.98
C GLU A 120 1.01 4.81 14.45
N ALA A 121 1.40 5.75 13.61
CA ALA A 121 2.24 6.86 14.03
C ALA A 121 1.67 8.20 13.55
N VAL A 122 1.91 9.22 14.36
CA VAL A 122 1.65 10.62 14.05
C VAL A 122 2.87 11.45 14.46
N ASN A 123 2.89 12.73 14.11
CA ASN A 123 3.93 13.63 14.61
C ASN A 123 4.06 13.53 16.13
N ALA A 124 5.27 13.13 16.55
CA ALA A 124 5.74 12.90 17.90
C ALA A 124 5.16 11.68 18.64
N SER A 125 4.41 10.78 18.02
CA SER A 125 3.85 9.64 18.76
C SER A 125 3.70 8.40 17.89
N ILE A 126 3.85 7.23 18.53
CA ILE A 126 3.59 5.92 17.95
C ILE A 126 2.72 5.10 18.91
N ALA A 127 1.81 4.30 18.37
CA ALA A 127 0.93 3.44 19.15
C ALA A 127 0.71 2.10 18.43
N PHE A 128 0.56 1.03 19.22
CA PHE A 128 0.22 -0.30 18.73
C PHE A 128 -1.17 -0.68 19.24
N TYR A 129 -1.96 -1.27 18.36
CA TYR A 129 -3.33 -1.70 18.66
C TYR A 129 -3.53 -3.15 18.21
N SER A 130 -4.41 -3.87 18.91
CA SER A 130 -5.02 -5.05 18.32
C SER A 130 -5.96 -4.66 17.16
N LYS A 131 -6.31 -5.59 16.28
CA LYS A 131 -7.31 -5.35 15.22
C LYS A 131 -8.73 -5.08 15.75
N SER A 132 -9.00 -5.37 17.03
CA SER A 132 -10.24 -4.98 17.70
C SER A 132 -10.24 -3.56 18.27
N GLY A 133 -9.11 -2.84 18.18
CA GLY A 133 -8.97 -1.46 18.65
C GLY A 133 -8.50 -1.31 20.09
N THR A 134 -8.02 -2.38 20.72
CA THR A 134 -7.39 -2.27 22.05
C THR A 134 -6.03 -1.62 21.89
N LEU A 135 -5.79 -0.50 22.61
CA LEU A 135 -4.49 0.13 22.71
C LEU A 135 -3.57 -0.74 23.59
N GLU A 136 -2.44 -1.17 23.04
CA GLU A 136 -1.50 -2.10 23.67
C GLU A 136 -0.16 -1.46 24.02
N PHE A 137 0.25 -0.47 23.22
CA PHE A 137 1.50 0.27 23.44
C PHE A 137 1.36 1.71 22.93
N ALA A 138 1.94 2.69 23.63
CA ALA A 138 2.02 4.07 23.17
C ALA A 138 3.17 4.82 23.83
N VAL A 139 3.99 5.48 23.00
CA VAL A 139 5.14 6.29 23.46
C VAL A 139 5.38 7.47 22.50
N ASP A 140 6.18 8.45 22.93
CA ASP A 140 6.71 9.46 22.04
C ASP A 140 7.74 8.85 21.07
N LEU A 141 7.83 9.39 19.85
CA LEU A 141 8.90 9.02 18.92
C LEU A 141 10.26 9.57 19.38
N ASP A 142 10.26 10.77 19.97
CA ASP A 142 11.44 11.52 20.36
C ASP A 142 11.85 11.25 21.84
N ASN A 143 12.95 11.85 22.28
CA ASN A 143 13.50 11.69 23.65
C ASN A 143 12.66 12.35 24.76
N ARG A 144 11.48 12.86 24.48
CA ARG A 144 10.51 13.31 25.48
C ARG A 144 9.64 12.17 26.02
N GLY A 145 9.67 10.99 25.36
CA GLY A 145 9.24 9.73 25.95
C GLY A 145 10.22 9.30 27.07
N ASN A 146 9.93 8.20 27.75
CA ASN A 146 10.83 7.68 28.78
C ASN A 146 10.83 6.13 28.76
N PRO A 147 11.62 5.49 27.94
CA PRO A 147 12.35 6.04 26.76
C PRO A 147 11.41 6.34 25.58
N GLY A 148 11.81 7.31 24.72
CA GLY A 148 11.17 7.53 23.44
C GLY A 148 11.51 6.42 22.44
N PHE A 149 10.65 6.24 21.42
CA PHE A 149 10.83 5.12 20.48
C PHE A 149 12.19 5.16 19.77
N PHE A 150 12.64 6.31 19.26
CA PHE A 150 13.95 6.47 18.62
C PHE A 150 15.07 7.00 19.56
N GLU A 151 14.78 7.24 20.84
CA GLU A 151 15.81 7.66 21.80
C GLU A 151 17.02 6.72 21.87
N PRO A 152 16.87 5.36 21.81
CA PRO A 152 18.01 4.44 21.86
C PRO A 152 19.06 4.65 20.79
N VAL A 153 18.70 5.17 19.60
CA VAL A 153 19.66 5.54 18.53
C VAL A 153 20.18 6.96 18.67
N GLY A 154 19.83 7.65 19.76
CA GLY A 154 20.26 9.01 20.04
C GLY A 154 19.39 10.08 19.38
N ALA A 155 18.13 9.77 19.05
CA ALA A 155 17.19 10.76 18.56
C ALA A 155 16.95 11.86 19.62
N GLY A 156 16.83 13.09 19.14
CA GLY A 156 16.62 14.25 19.99
C GLY A 156 15.15 14.56 20.23
N SER A 157 14.83 15.82 20.45
CA SER A 157 13.48 16.28 20.84
C SER A 157 12.59 16.69 19.65
N PHE A 158 13.00 16.44 18.43
CA PHE A 158 12.25 16.82 17.23
C PHE A 158 12.30 15.71 16.18
N VAL A 159 11.54 14.65 16.43
CA VAL A 159 11.30 13.53 15.52
C VAL A 159 9.92 13.72 14.92
N VAL A 160 9.84 13.91 13.60
CA VAL A 160 8.63 14.30 12.88
C VAL A 160 8.47 13.55 11.57
N ASP A 161 7.34 13.77 10.90
CA ASP A 161 6.98 13.18 9.62
C ASP A 161 7.16 11.66 9.60
N PRO A 162 6.53 10.92 10.53
CA PRO A 162 6.68 9.47 10.55
C PRO A 162 6.03 8.83 9.33
N LYS A 163 6.59 7.70 8.91
CA LYS A 163 5.97 6.75 7.99
C LYS A 163 6.09 5.37 8.59
N VAL A 164 4.99 4.64 8.64
CA VAL A 164 4.98 3.23 9.05
C VAL A 164 4.40 2.37 7.95
N LEU A 165 4.91 1.15 7.81
CA LEU A 165 4.37 0.15 6.92
C LEU A 165 4.62 -1.25 7.47
N TYR A 166 3.87 -2.22 6.97
CA TYR A 166 4.12 -3.63 7.19
C TYR A 166 4.64 -4.26 5.89
N ASP A 167 5.83 -4.81 5.98
CA ASP A 167 6.45 -5.59 4.91
C ASP A 167 5.91 -7.02 4.99
N SER A 168 4.87 -7.31 4.20
CA SER A 168 4.19 -8.60 4.23
C SER A 168 5.04 -9.76 3.70
N GLU A 169 6.09 -9.48 2.92
CA GLU A 169 6.98 -10.53 2.41
C GLU A 169 8.02 -10.95 3.45
N ALA A 170 8.47 -9.99 4.27
CA ALA A 170 9.42 -10.25 5.33
C ALA A 170 8.76 -10.52 6.69
N GLY A 171 7.47 -10.25 6.85
CA GLY A 171 6.76 -10.33 8.13
C GLY A 171 7.28 -9.31 9.14
N ARG A 172 7.40 -8.03 8.76
CA ARG A 172 8.04 -7.00 9.59
C ARG A 172 7.27 -5.69 9.61
N PHE A 173 7.14 -5.11 10.78
CA PHE A 173 6.78 -3.70 10.92
C PHE A 173 8.02 -2.84 10.70
N VAL A 174 7.86 -1.74 9.97
CA VAL A 174 8.96 -0.80 9.71
C VAL A 174 8.49 0.62 9.94
N VAL A 175 9.29 1.41 10.65
CA VAL A 175 9.02 2.81 11.00
C VAL A 175 10.16 3.66 10.50
N VAL A 176 9.85 4.76 9.79
CA VAL A 176 10.81 5.81 9.39
C VAL A 176 10.35 7.12 9.97
N ALA A 177 11.29 7.95 10.40
CA ALA A 177 11.04 9.33 10.78
C ALA A 177 12.25 10.22 10.43
N ILE A 178 12.06 11.52 10.45
CA ILE A 178 13.12 12.48 10.19
C ILE A 178 13.36 13.39 11.39
N GLU A 179 14.61 13.88 11.48
CA GLU A 179 15.00 14.88 12.46
C GLU A 179 15.75 16.01 11.77
N VAL A 180 15.56 17.24 12.25
CA VAL A 180 16.36 18.38 11.83
C VAL A 180 16.69 19.30 13.00
N TYR A 181 17.96 19.61 13.15
CA TYR A 181 18.48 20.57 14.14
C TYR A 181 19.34 21.58 13.42
N GLN A 182 18.69 22.65 12.99
CA GLN A 182 19.38 23.71 12.26
C GLN A 182 20.44 24.39 13.14
N PRO A 183 21.55 24.85 12.57
CA PRO A 183 21.87 24.84 11.12
C PRO A 183 22.73 23.65 10.66
N ASN A 184 22.96 22.62 11.48
CA ASN A 184 24.11 21.74 11.28
C ASN A 184 23.76 20.26 11.08
N THR A 185 22.67 19.74 11.66
CA THR A 185 22.41 18.31 11.67
C THR A 185 20.99 17.97 11.24
N ALA A 186 20.86 16.86 10.53
CA ALA A 186 19.61 16.24 10.17
C ALA A 186 19.80 14.72 10.06
N TRP A 187 18.76 13.96 10.36
CA TRP A 187 18.83 12.51 10.41
C TRP A 187 17.61 11.88 9.74
N ILE A 188 17.79 10.66 9.28
CA ILE A 188 16.72 9.70 8.96
C ILE A 188 16.89 8.55 9.92
N ASP A 189 15.86 8.29 10.70
CA ASP A 189 15.75 7.15 11.59
C ASP A 189 14.87 6.09 10.95
N ILE A 190 15.29 4.82 11.05
CA ILE A 190 14.52 3.67 10.56
C ILE A 190 14.61 2.54 11.59
N ALA A 191 13.47 1.91 11.86
CA ALA A 191 13.35 0.79 12.78
C ALA A 191 12.61 -0.36 12.09
N VAL A 192 13.09 -1.59 12.30
CA VAL A 192 12.51 -2.83 11.76
C VAL A 192 12.25 -3.77 12.94
N SER A 193 11.03 -4.34 13.05
CA SER A 193 10.72 -5.36 14.08
C SER A 193 11.42 -6.69 13.76
N ASP A 194 11.66 -7.51 14.77
CA ASP A 194 12.30 -8.83 14.60
C ASP A 194 11.35 -9.91 14.07
N ASP A 195 10.04 -9.68 14.17
CA ASP A 195 9.00 -10.55 13.65
C ASP A 195 7.73 -9.76 13.27
N ASP A 196 6.60 -10.42 13.06
CA ASP A 196 5.31 -9.86 12.72
C ASP A 196 4.51 -9.29 13.92
N ASN A 197 5.11 -9.34 15.11
CA ASN A 197 4.56 -8.77 16.34
C ASN A 197 5.33 -7.49 16.71
N PRO A 198 4.69 -6.31 16.80
CA PRO A 198 5.38 -5.07 17.17
C PRO A 198 5.82 -5.04 18.64
N HIS A 199 5.29 -5.97 19.47
CA HIS A 199 5.68 -6.15 20.87
C HIS A 199 6.91 -7.04 20.99
N GLY A 200 8.06 -6.58 20.57
CA GLY A 200 9.27 -7.37 20.56
C GLY A 200 10.51 -6.51 20.40
N ILE A 201 11.49 -7.12 19.80
CA ILE A 201 12.74 -6.45 19.48
C ILE A 201 12.56 -5.60 18.24
N TRP A 202 13.16 -4.41 18.26
CA TRP A 202 13.29 -3.52 17.12
C TRP A 202 14.76 -3.24 16.86
N TYR A 203 15.17 -3.42 15.60
CA TYR A 203 16.48 -3.04 15.10
C TYR A 203 16.41 -1.62 14.57
N LYS A 204 17.04 -0.66 15.27
CA LYS A 204 16.94 0.76 14.98
C LYS A 204 18.25 1.30 14.41
N TYR A 205 18.14 2.08 13.37
CA TYR A 205 19.28 2.67 12.65
C TYR A 205 19.06 4.16 12.51
N ARG A 206 20.14 4.94 12.66
CA ARG A 206 20.12 6.39 12.50
C ARG A 206 21.19 6.83 11.52
N THR A 207 20.79 7.50 10.46
CA THR A 207 21.68 7.88 9.36
C THR A 207 21.63 9.38 9.11
N SER A 208 22.80 10.01 8.90
CA SER A 208 22.83 11.44 8.58
C SER A 208 22.06 11.75 7.30
N ALA A 209 21.11 12.67 7.40
CA ALA A 209 20.33 13.23 6.31
C ALA A 209 20.88 14.57 5.80
N VAL A 210 22.05 14.98 6.26
CA VAL A 210 22.76 16.14 5.68
C VAL A 210 23.33 15.76 4.33
N VAL A 211 22.88 16.46 3.27
CA VAL A 211 23.24 16.20 1.88
C VAL A 211 23.97 17.41 1.31
N PRO A 212 25.27 17.31 1.03
CA PRO A 212 26.00 18.40 0.37
C PRO A 212 25.64 18.45 -1.12
N VAL A 213 25.28 19.64 -1.61
CA VAL A 213 25.05 19.91 -3.04
C VAL A 213 25.73 21.24 -3.38
N GLY A 214 26.78 21.19 -4.19
CA GLY A 214 27.65 22.35 -4.43
C GLY A 214 28.30 22.84 -3.12
N SER A 215 28.13 24.09 -2.81
CA SER A 215 28.69 24.73 -1.59
C SER A 215 27.71 24.78 -0.42
N ALA A 216 26.55 24.16 -0.51
CA ALA A 216 25.49 24.20 0.50
C ALA A 216 25.11 22.82 1.01
N ASN A 217 24.65 22.78 2.27
CA ASN A 217 24.08 21.59 2.87
C ASN A 217 22.55 21.65 2.84
N TYR A 218 21.95 20.51 2.58
CA TYR A 218 20.50 20.32 2.54
C TYR A 218 20.09 19.22 3.51
N TRP A 219 18.83 19.24 3.91
CA TRP A 219 18.21 18.22 4.75
C TRP A 219 16.94 17.71 4.09
N VAL A 220 16.47 16.53 4.52
CA VAL A 220 15.31 15.88 3.97
C VAL A 220 14.05 16.29 4.70
N ASP A 221 13.01 16.66 3.97
CA ASP A 221 11.66 16.97 4.46
C ASP A 221 10.61 16.30 3.59
N TYR A 222 9.42 16.07 4.15
CA TYR A 222 8.34 15.34 3.50
C TYR A 222 8.81 13.96 3.03
N PRO A 223 9.12 13.05 3.96
CA PRO A 223 9.74 11.78 3.61
C PRO A 223 8.81 10.88 2.80
N SER A 224 9.38 10.20 1.83
CA SER A 224 8.78 9.04 1.20
C SER A 224 9.20 7.78 1.94
N PHE A 225 8.36 6.74 1.92
CA PHE A 225 8.74 5.44 2.42
C PHE A 225 8.05 4.34 1.62
N GLY A 226 8.80 3.29 1.26
CA GLY A 226 8.33 2.15 0.53
C GLY A 226 9.30 0.98 0.63
N PHE A 227 8.92 -0.16 0.07
CA PHE A 227 9.73 -1.38 0.06
C PHE A 227 9.44 -2.22 -1.18
N ASP A 228 10.37 -3.10 -1.51
CA ASP A 228 10.18 -4.28 -2.36
C ASP A 228 10.82 -5.51 -1.70
N GLN A 229 10.99 -6.60 -2.42
CA GLN A 229 11.60 -7.82 -1.90
C GLN A 229 13.06 -7.63 -1.44
N ASP A 230 13.80 -6.65 -1.96
CA ASP A 230 15.24 -6.49 -1.79
C ASP A 230 15.65 -5.32 -0.89
N ALA A 231 14.82 -4.29 -0.75
CA ALA A 231 15.20 -3.03 -0.12
C ALA A 231 14.06 -2.30 0.58
N TYR A 232 14.44 -1.44 1.53
CA TYR A 232 13.62 -0.34 2.04
C TYR A 232 14.09 0.96 1.38
N TYR A 233 13.12 1.76 0.96
CA TYR A 233 13.31 3.01 0.23
C TYR A 233 12.80 4.18 1.04
N THR A 234 13.63 5.18 1.27
CA THR A 234 13.23 6.44 1.89
C THR A 234 13.92 7.62 1.23
N GLY A 235 13.65 8.80 1.68
CA GLY A 235 14.19 10.04 1.15
C GLY A 235 13.12 11.12 1.17
N GLY A 236 13.29 12.17 0.40
CA GLY A 236 12.34 13.27 0.36
C GLY A 236 12.93 14.50 -0.31
N ASN A 237 12.25 15.63 -0.15
CA ASN A 237 12.70 16.91 -0.69
C ASN A 237 13.94 17.41 0.04
N LEU A 238 14.89 17.95 -0.71
CA LEU A 238 16.11 18.52 -0.17
C LEU A 238 15.94 20.03 0.02
N PHE A 239 15.74 20.48 1.26
CA PHE A 239 15.67 21.88 1.65
C PHE A 239 17.00 22.34 2.26
N ARG A 240 17.30 23.63 2.11
CA ARG A 240 18.56 24.18 2.61
C ARG A 240 18.64 24.08 4.13
N LEU A 241 19.71 23.47 4.65
CA LEU A 241 19.90 23.25 6.08
C LEU A 241 20.39 24.51 6.79
N ASN A 242 21.18 25.34 6.11
CA ASN A 242 21.75 26.55 6.68
C ASN A 242 21.57 27.74 5.74
N GLY A 243 21.31 28.92 6.30
CA GLY A 243 21.15 30.19 5.57
C GLY A 243 19.69 30.56 5.23
N SER A 244 19.51 31.83 4.89
CA SER A 244 18.20 32.37 4.47
C SER A 244 17.94 32.04 3.00
N GLY A 245 16.96 31.21 2.73
CA GLY A 245 16.48 30.95 1.36
C GLY A 245 15.67 29.66 1.24
N ASN A 246 14.56 29.74 0.50
CA ASN A 246 13.67 28.61 0.22
C ASN A 246 14.18 27.71 -0.93
N GLY A 247 15.52 27.61 -1.12
CA GLY A 247 16.08 26.82 -2.21
C GLY A 247 15.97 25.32 -1.96
N THR A 248 15.44 24.59 -2.95
CA THR A 248 15.45 23.13 -2.98
C THR A 248 16.59 22.62 -3.86
N ALA A 249 17.10 21.42 -3.54
CA ALA A 249 18.10 20.72 -4.36
C ALA A 249 17.53 19.46 -5.03
N GLY A 250 16.22 19.37 -5.15
CA GLY A 250 15.52 18.21 -5.71
C GLY A 250 15.19 17.18 -4.64
N ILE A 251 15.30 15.91 -4.98
CA ILE A 251 14.88 14.77 -4.16
C ILE A 251 16.08 13.88 -3.84
N LEU A 252 16.16 13.44 -2.59
CA LEU A 252 17.00 12.33 -2.15
C LEU A 252 16.23 11.02 -2.28
N PHE A 253 16.88 9.99 -2.81
CA PHE A 253 16.46 8.60 -2.78
C PHE A 253 17.51 7.82 -1.99
N ARG A 254 17.16 7.32 -0.81
CA ARG A 254 18.02 6.48 0.02
C ARG A 254 17.51 5.05 -0.02
N VAL A 255 18.39 4.14 -0.35
CA VAL A 255 18.14 2.70 -0.46
C VAL A 255 18.87 1.99 0.66
N PHE A 256 18.17 1.25 1.49
CA PHE A 256 18.71 0.34 2.48
C PHE A 256 18.56 -1.10 1.98
N LYS A 257 19.65 -1.89 2.02
CA LYS A 257 19.55 -3.33 1.74
C LYS A 257 18.70 -3.99 2.82
N LYS A 258 17.64 -4.71 2.42
CA LYS A 258 16.68 -5.29 3.37
C LYS A 258 17.29 -6.40 4.22
N ALA A 259 17.92 -7.40 3.61
CA ALA A 259 18.33 -8.63 4.28
C ALA A 259 19.11 -8.43 5.60
N PRO A 260 20.13 -7.55 5.70
CA PRO A 260 20.82 -7.30 6.98
C PRO A 260 19.92 -6.67 8.05
N MET A 261 18.92 -5.88 7.64
CA MET A 261 18.03 -5.19 8.60
C MET A 261 17.09 -6.17 9.30
N LEU A 262 16.78 -7.31 8.69
CA LEU A 262 15.90 -8.33 9.27
C LEU A 262 16.52 -9.07 10.45
N SER A 263 17.86 -9.00 10.59
CA SER A 263 18.64 -9.63 11.68
C SER A 263 19.32 -8.62 12.60
N GLY A 264 19.15 -7.31 12.37
CA GLY A 264 19.85 -6.27 13.14
C GLY A 264 21.33 -6.14 12.80
N ASP A 265 21.77 -6.66 11.67
CA ASP A 265 23.14 -6.54 11.20
C ASP A 265 23.46 -5.12 10.70
N PRO A 266 24.74 -4.74 10.60
CA PRO A 266 25.14 -3.50 9.97
C PRO A 266 24.65 -3.42 8.53
N VAL A 267 23.95 -2.33 8.18
CA VAL A 267 23.32 -2.17 6.86
C VAL A 267 24.06 -1.14 6.00
N VAL A 268 24.18 -1.47 4.72
CA VAL A 268 24.64 -0.52 3.70
C VAL A 268 23.45 0.30 3.22
N PHE A 269 23.57 1.63 3.29
CA PHE A 269 22.66 2.53 2.60
C PHE A 269 23.34 3.21 1.41
N THR A 270 22.56 3.54 0.40
CA THR A 270 23.05 4.19 -0.82
C THR A 270 22.12 5.34 -1.19
N ASP A 271 22.70 6.49 -1.47
CA ASP A 271 22.00 7.72 -1.83
C ASP A 271 22.11 8.03 -3.32
N LEU A 272 20.95 8.29 -3.93
CA LEU A 272 20.82 8.84 -5.27
C LEU A 272 20.06 10.17 -5.18
N ARG A 273 20.27 11.07 -6.14
CA ARG A 273 19.62 12.39 -6.15
C ARG A 273 19.11 12.74 -7.54
N TYR A 274 17.91 13.27 -7.61
CA TYR A 274 17.37 13.86 -8.83
C TYR A 274 17.05 15.35 -8.61
N GLY A 275 17.73 16.24 -9.37
CA GLY A 275 17.72 17.67 -9.11
C GLY A 275 16.46 18.42 -9.52
N ASN A 276 15.76 17.94 -10.56
CA ASN A 276 14.64 18.65 -11.20
C ASN A 276 13.30 18.03 -10.87
N SER A 277 13.02 17.82 -9.59
CA SER A 277 11.73 17.29 -9.15
C SER A 277 11.44 17.64 -7.70
N PHE A 278 10.19 17.37 -7.29
CA PHE A 278 9.69 17.67 -5.96
C PHE A 278 8.69 16.59 -5.54
N SER A 279 8.74 16.18 -4.25
CA SER A 279 7.80 15.25 -3.58
C SER A 279 7.56 13.95 -4.35
N ALA A 280 8.63 13.21 -4.69
CA ALA A 280 8.48 11.83 -5.13
C ALA A 280 8.13 10.94 -3.94
N GLN A 281 7.08 10.13 -4.10
CA GLN A 281 6.69 9.13 -3.12
C GLN A 281 7.09 7.74 -3.60
N ALA A 282 7.62 6.93 -2.67
CA ALA A 282 7.99 5.54 -2.89
C ALA A 282 6.76 4.64 -2.91
N GLY A 283 6.77 3.62 -3.75
CA GLY A 283 5.72 2.61 -3.80
C GLY A 283 5.83 1.58 -2.67
N HIS A 284 4.69 1.16 -2.14
CA HIS A 284 4.57 -0.09 -1.42
C HIS A 284 4.39 -1.20 -2.46
N HIS A 285 5.39 -2.08 -2.60
CA HIS A 285 5.35 -3.15 -3.60
C HIS A 285 4.81 -4.43 -2.95
N LEU A 286 3.67 -4.87 -3.44
CA LEU A 286 3.02 -6.09 -3.01
C LEU A 286 3.24 -7.16 -4.08
N GLY A 287 4.16 -8.07 -3.82
CA GLY A 287 4.68 -9.07 -4.75
C GLY A 287 6.02 -8.67 -5.41
N ASN A 288 6.60 -9.61 -6.17
CA ASN A 288 7.93 -9.46 -6.78
C ASN A 288 7.96 -8.35 -7.83
N SER A 289 8.62 -7.25 -7.50
CA SER A 289 8.78 -6.09 -8.38
C SER A 289 10.14 -6.12 -9.08
N PRO A 290 10.22 -5.79 -10.39
CA PRO A 290 11.51 -5.68 -11.09
C PRO A 290 12.33 -4.47 -10.65
N ALA A 291 11.75 -3.52 -9.92
CA ALA A 291 12.44 -2.31 -9.44
C ALA A 291 11.65 -1.65 -8.30
N GLY A 292 12.31 -0.84 -7.48
CA GLY A 292 11.67 0.08 -6.54
C GLY A 292 11.08 1.28 -7.26
N TYR A 293 9.75 1.37 -7.41
CA TYR A 293 9.09 2.44 -8.13
C TYR A 293 8.75 3.63 -7.24
N TYR A 294 8.82 4.83 -7.86
CA TYR A 294 8.37 6.09 -7.28
C TYR A 294 7.61 6.91 -8.33
N ALA A 295 6.83 7.86 -7.85
CA ALA A 295 6.17 8.84 -8.70
C ALA A 295 6.22 10.25 -8.10
N SER A 296 6.32 11.25 -8.98
CA SER A 296 6.12 12.67 -8.66
C SER A 296 5.39 13.36 -9.81
N ILE A 297 4.87 14.54 -9.56
CA ILE A 297 4.37 15.40 -10.63
C ILE A 297 5.54 15.86 -11.50
N GLY A 298 5.45 15.64 -12.81
CA GLY A 298 6.40 16.15 -13.79
C GLY A 298 6.03 17.55 -14.28
N SER A 299 4.74 17.77 -14.53
CA SER A 299 4.11 19.05 -14.88
C SER A 299 2.61 18.97 -14.64
N SER A 300 1.87 20.05 -14.90
CA SER A 300 0.40 20.04 -14.82
C SER A 300 -0.28 19.05 -15.79
N SER A 301 0.45 18.38 -16.67
CA SER A 301 -0.06 17.40 -17.62
C SER A 301 0.84 16.16 -17.77
N SER A 302 1.74 15.93 -16.84
CA SER A 302 2.61 14.75 -16.86
C SER A 302 2.95 14.25 -15.46
N MET A 303 3.02 12.93 -15.33
CA MET A 303 3.57 12.23 -14.17
C MET A 303 5.00 11.81 -14.48
N ARG A 304 5.93 12.04 -13.57
CA ARG A 304 7.28 11.51 -13.63
C ARG A 304 7.34 10.24 -12.80
N LEU A 305 7.79 9.16 -13.43
CA LEU A 305 8.02 7.87 -12.78
C LEU A 305 9.51 7.64 -12.62
N TYR A 306 9.88 6.98 -11.54
CA TYR A 306 11.24 6.60 -11.24
C TYR A 306 11.27 5.11 -10.93
N ALA A 307 12.39 4.47 -11.28
CA ALA A 307 12.66 3.07 -10.94
C ALA A 307 14.08 2.94 -10.42
N ILE A 308 14.23 2.37 -9.23
CA ILE A 308 15.52 1.98 -8.66
C ILE A 308 15.79 0.55 -9.06
N ARG A 309 16.83 0.33 -9.86
CA ARG A 309 17.29 -0.98 -10.32
C ARG A 309 18.38 -1.50 -9.42
N ASN A 310 18.45 -2.83 -9.29
CA ASN A 310 19.50 -3.54 -8.57
C ASN A 310 19.72 -3.05 -7.13
N PRO A 311 18.65 -2.93 -6.31
CA PRO A 311 18.77 -2.38 -4.96
C PRO A 311 19.63 -3.23 -4.02
N ALA A 312 19.62 -4.55 -4.18
CA ALA A 312 20.50 -5.46 -3.42
C ALA A 312 21.98 -5.34 -3.79
N GLY A 313 22.29 -4.87 -5.00
CA GLY A 313 23.64 -4.64 -5.51
C GLY A 313 24.10 -3.19 -5.40
N THR A 314 24.39 -2.58 -6.56
CA THR A 314 24.66 -1.14 -6.71
C THR A 314 23.42 -0.48 -7.31
N PRO A 315 22.62 0.23 -6.52
CA PRO A 315 21.39 0.86 -7.00
C PRO A 315 21.68 1.89 -8.11
N THR A 316 20.80 1.93 -9.11
CA THR A 316 20.76 3.00 -10.11
C THR A 316 19.34 3.50 -10.29
N LEU A 317 19.17 4.79 -10.48
CA LEU A 317 17.86 5.42 -10.69
C LEU A 317 17.64 5.70 -12.16
N VAL A 318 16.50 5.26 -12.68
CA VAL A 318 16.05 5.51 -14.04
C VAL A 318 14.75 6.31 -14.00
N THR A 319 14.57 7.26 -14.91
CA THR A 319 13.38 8.11 -14.95
C THR A 319 12.69 8.09 -16.30
N THR A 320 11.37 8.24 -16.28
CA THR A 320 10.55 8.47 -17.47
C THR A 320 9.38 9.40 -17.13
N THR A 321 8.69 9.90 -18.15
CA THR A 321 7.54 10.78 -17.98
C THR A 321 6.37 10.25 -18.80
N VAL A 322 5.20 10.16 -18.17
CA VAL A 322 3.96 9.71 -18.80
C VAL A 322 2.96 10.87 -18.82
N SER A 323 2.34 11.12 -19.97
CA SER A 323 1.30 12.13 -20.11
C SER A 323 0.06 11.76 -19.30
N ILE A 324 -0.51 12.73 -18.59
CA ILE A 324 -1.75 12.60 -17.81
C ILE A 324 -2.72 13.73 -18.19
N PRO A 325 -4.03 13.59 -17.92
CA PRO A 325 -4.98 14.69 -18.06
C PRO A 325 -4.55 15.92 -17.26
N GLY A 326 -4.62 17.08 -17.88
CA GLY A 326 -4.24 18.35 -17.27
C GLY A 326 -4.99 18.63 -15.96
N PHE A 327 -4.33 19.29 -15.01
CA PHE A 327 -4.92 19.66 -13.72
C PHE A 327 -4.41 21.01 -13.21
N SER A 328 -5.15 21.59 -12.25
CA SER A 328 -4.71 22.72 -11.44
C SER A 328 -4.44 22.25 -10.02
N SER A 329 -3.36 22.75 -9.42
CA SER A 329 -3.01 22.46 -8.01
C SER A 329 -3.93 23.22 -7.05
N PRO A 330 -4.26 22.65 -5.88
CA PRO A 330 -4.90 23.38 -4.79
C PRO A 330 -4.05 24.55 -4.30
N SER A 331 -4.70 25.53 -3.69
CA SER A 331 -4.04 26.60 -2.94
C SER A 331 -4.22 26.37 -1.43
N ARG A 332 -3.33 26.97 -0.63
CA ARG A 332 -3.41 26.92 0.84
C ARG A 332 -4.76 27.40 1.34
N ASN A 333 -5.25 26.79 2.41
CA ASN A 333 -6.49 27.16 3.11
C ASN A 333 -7.72 27.27 2.19
N SER A 334 -7.72 26.48 1.09
CA SER A 334 -8.79 26.57 0.07
C SER A 334 -9.97 25.64 0.31
N VAL A 335 -9.93 24.82 1.36
CA VAL A 335 -11.01 23.88 1.68
C VAL A 335 -11.89 24.43 2.79
N PRO A 336 -13.16 24.77 2.52
CA PRO A 336 -14.10 25.24 3.54
C PRO A 336 -14.55 24.08 4.44
N ASN A 337 -14.94 24.42 5.68
CA ASN A 337 -15.58 23.49 6.60
C ASN A 337 -16.56 24.21 7.52
N LEU A 338 -17.54 23.46 8.05
CA LEU A 338 -18.56 24.00 8.93
C LEU A 338 -17.93 24.58 10.20
N GLY A 339 -18.28 25.82 10.55
CA GLY A 339 -17.84 26.48 11.78
C GLY A 339 -16.34 26.75 11.87
N GLY A 340 -15.58 26.55 10.80
CA GLY A 340 -14.14 26.81 10.73
C GLY A 340 -13.75 27.84 9.68
N GLY A 341 -12.45 28.05 9.53
CA GLY A 341 -11.86 28.80 8.42
C GLY A 341 -11.49 27.89 7.25
N GLY A 342 -10.49 28.30 6.46
CA GLY A 342 -9.95 27.48 5.40
C GLY A 342 -9.00 26.40 5.94
N VAL A 343 -9.18 25.16 5.51
CA VAL A 343 -8.25 24.05 5.76
C VAL A 343 -7.27 23.96 4.60
N ASP A 344 -6.00 23.68 4.92
CA ASP A 344 -4.91 23.55 3.95
C ASP A 344 -4.85 22.14 3.38
N PRO A 345 -5.17 21.91 2.09
CA PRO A 345 -5.07 20.61 1.45
C PRO A 345 -3.66 20.32 0.91
N LEU A 346 -2.67 21.11 1.29
CA LEU A 346 -1.36 21.22 0.64
C LEU A 346 -1.45 21.68 -0.83
N ASP A 347 -0.48 21.26 -1.62
CA ASP A 347 -0.39 21.54 -3.05
C ASP A 347 -0.71 20.29 -3.89
N GLY A 348 -0.48 20.33 -5.20
CA GLY A 348 -0.75 19.20 -6.10
C GLY A 348 0.31 18.10 -6.11
N ARG A 349 1.15 17.97 -5.07
CA ARG A 349 2.16 16.91 -4.97
C ARG A 349 1.54 15.51 -4.90
N VAL A 350 2.34 14.48 -5.21
CA VAL A 350 1.95 13.08 -4.99
C VAL A 350 1.95 12.78 -3.48
N PHE A 351 0.87 12.17 -2.99
CA PHE A 351 0.73 11.78 -1.60
C PHE A 351 0.99 10.30 -1.34
N ASN A 352 0.64 9.45 -2.31
CA ASN A 352 0.72 8.01 -2.13
C ASN A 352 1.01 7.30 -3.45
N VAL A 353 1.79 6.21 -3.36
CA VAL A 353 2.13 5.31 -4.46
C VAL A 353 2.01 3.87 -3.97
N SER A 354 1.42 2.99 -4.77
CA SER A 354 1.30 1.56 -4.51
C SER A 354 1.55 0.78 -5.80
N TRP A 355 2.21 -0.36 -5.71
CA TRP A 355 2.47 -1.22 -6.85
C TRP A 355 2.07 -2.67 -6.58
N ARG A 356 1.41 -3.30 -7.56
CA ARG A 356 1.12 -4.73 -7.57
C ARG A 356 1.12 -5.25 -9.00
N GLU A 357 1.83 -6.34 -9.27
CA GLU A 357 1.78 -7.10 -10.54
C GLU A 357 1.84 -6.22 -11.81
N GLY A 358 2.77 -5.26 -11.86
CA GLY A 358 2.96 -4.38 -13.01
C GLY A 358 2.00 -3.17 -13.07
N ARG A 359 1.10 -3.02 -12.10
CA ARG A 359 0.21 -1.87 -11.96
C ARG A 359 0.74 -0.92 -10.89
N LEU A 360 0.99 0.32 -11.28
CA LEU A 360 1.46 1.39 -10.38
C LEU A 360 0.34 2.39 -10.18
N TYR A 361 -0.13 2.51 -8.97
CA TYR A 361 -1.17 3.46 -8.57
C TYR A 361 -0.56 4.69 -7.93
N VAL A 362 -1.11 5.85 -8.24
CA VAL A 362 -0.64 7.15 -7.74
C VAL A 362 -1.84 8.01 -7.39
N ALA A 363 -1.79 8.74 -6.27
CA ALA A 363 -2.86 9.64 -5.86
C ALA A 363 -2.33 11.02 -5.44
N HIS A 364 -3.09 12.07 -5.82
CA HIS A 364 -2.83 13.45 -5.41
C HIS A 364 -4.10 14.32 -5.49
N PRO A 365 -4.14 15.50 -4.86
CA PRO A 365 -5.27 16.41 -4.98
C PRO A 365 -5.16 17.28 -6.24
N VAL A 366 -6.31 17.60 -6.81
CA VAL A 366 -6.47 18.49 -7.96
C VAL A 366 -7.64 19.46 -7.73
N VAL A 367 -7.70 20.55 -8.47
CA VAL A 367 -8.88 21.42 -8.49
C VAL A 367 -9.77 21.07 -9.69
N VAL A 368 -11.04 20.76 -9.41
CA VAL A 368 -12.09 20.47 -10.41
C VAL A 368 -13.30 21.33 -10.05
N ASN A 369 -13.80 22.12 -11.00
CA ASN A 369 -14.96 23.00 -10.79
C ASN A 369 -14.84 23.85 -9.50
N SER A 370 -13.68 24.46 -9.29
CA SER A 370 -13.33 25.30 -8.14
C SER A 370 -13.32 24.58 -6.77
N ALA A 371 -13.41 23.25 -6.73
CA ALA A 371 -13.28 22.45 -5.52
C ALA A 371 -12.06 21.52 -5.58
N VAL A 372 -11.40 21.33 -4.45
CA VAL A 372 -10.32 20.35 -4.32
C VAL A 372 -10.93 18.96 -4.35
N LYS A 373 -10.38 18.09 -5.18
CA LYS A 373 -10.81 16.70 -5.36
C LYS A 373 -9.61 15.76 -5.33
N ALA A 374 -9.77 14.62 -4.71
CA ALA A 374 -8.82 13.52 -4.78
C ALA A 374 -8.83 12.90 -6.18
N ARG A 375 -7.67 12.80 -6.80
CA ARG A 375 -7.48 12.16 -8.11
C ARG A 375 -6.49 11.01 -7.97
N TRP A 376 -6.75 9.93 -8.71
CA TRP A 376 -5.91 8.75 -8.74
C TRP A 376 -5.64 8.31 -10.18
N TYR A 377 -4.54 7.61 -10.38
CA TYR A 377 -4.07 7.09 -11.65
C TYR A 377 -3.64 5.65 -11.48
N GLN A 378 -3.82 4.85 -12.53
CA GLN A 378 -3.17 3.57 -12.70
C GLN A 378 -2.27 3.64 -13.93
N PHE A 379 -1.00 3.31 -13.74
CA PHE A 379 -0.05 3.11 -14.82
C PHE A 379 0.30 1.63 -14.94
N ASN A 380 0.38 1.12 -16.17
CA ASN A 380 0.97 -0.18 -16.43
C ASN A 380 2.47 0.03 -16.60
N THR A 381 3.31 -0.67 -15.84
CA THR A 381 4.77 -0.56 -15.94
C THR A 381 5.33 -1.24 -17.19
N ASN A 382 4.61 -2.24 -17.75
CA ASN A 382 4.96 -2.94 -19.00
C ASN A 382 6.39 -3.51 -19.01
N GLY A 383 6.90 -3.94 -17.85
CA GLY A 383 8.25 -4.45 -17.68
C GLY A 383 9.35 -3.37 -17.61
N TRP A 384 8.98 -2.07 -17.63
CA TRP A 384 9.93 -0.99 -17.36
C TRP A 384 10.49 -1.12 -15.93
N PRO A 385 11.79 -0.86 -15.68
CA PRO A 385 12.77 -0.20 -16.54
C PRO A 385 13.58 -1.13 -17.45
N ASP A 386 13.41 -2.44 -17.37
CA ASP A 386 14.23 -3.41 -18.10
C ASP A 386 13.72 -3.66 -19.52
N SER A 387 12.43 -3.53 -19.72
CA SER A 387 11.77 -3.63 -21.03
C SER A 387 10.54 -2.72 -21.07
N GLY A 388 10.00 -2.50 -22.26
CA GLY A 388 8.77 -1.76 -22.44
C GLY A 388 8.81 -0.28 -22.01
N THR A 389 7.65 0.35 -21.98
CA THR A 389 7.46 1.75 -21.59
C THR A 389 6.18 1.86 -20.74
N PRO A 390 6.21 2.56 -19.61
CA PRO A 390 5.00 2.76 -18.81
C PRO A 390 3.93 3.52 -19.58
N SER A 391 2.68 3.17 -19.33
CA SER A 391 1.52 3.81 -19.95
C SER A 391 0.43 4.09 -18.94
N LEU A 392 -0.32 5.19 -19.13
CA LEU A 392 -1.52 5.48 -18.34
C LEU A 392 -2.63 4.51 -18.75
N ALA A 393 -3.10 3.69 -17.82
CA ALA A 393 -4.18 2.74 -18.04
C ALA A 393 -5.55 3.37 -17.72
N GLN A 394 -5.65 4.10 -16.61
CA GLN A 394 -6.87 4.79 -16.22
C GLN A 394 -6.58 5.95 -15.27
N VAL A 395 -7.55 6.86 -15.19
CA VAL A 395 -7.56 7.97 -14.24
C VAL A 395 -8.96 8.16 -13.69
N GLY A 396 -9.08 8.40 -12.39
CA GLY A 396 -10.36 8.69 -11.75
C GLY A 396 -10.25 9.88 -10.80
N THR A 397 -11.40 10.48 -10.52
CA THR A 397 -11.54 11.58 -9.55
C THR A 397 -12.66 11.23 -8.59
N VAL A 398 -12.40 11.35 -7.28
CA VAL A 398 -13.41 11.16 -6.24
C VAL A 398 -14.19 12.46 -6.13
N ASP A 399 -15.31 12.53 -6.84
CA ASP A 399 -16.18 13.72 -6.91
C ASP A 399 -17.58 13.42 -6.36
N PRO A 400 -17.85 13.71 -5.08
CA PRO A 400 -19.17 13.51 -4.47
C PRO A 400 -20.18 14.60 -4.83
N GLY A 401 -19.83 15.54 -5.68
CA GLY A 401 -20.71 16.62 -6.14
C GLY A 401 -20.17 18.03 -5.88
N SER A 402 -20.96 19.02 -6.31
CA SER A 402 -20.59 20.43 -6.21
C SER A 402 -20.51 20.90 -4.76
N GLY A 403 -19.49 21.72 -4.46
CA GLY A 403 -19.28 22.30 -3.12
C GLY A 403 -18.77 21.33 -2.05
N ILE A 404 -18.53 20.06 -2.39
CA ILE A 404 -17.94 19.07 -1.49
C ILE A 404 -16.48 18.86 -1.90
N TYR A 405 -15.58 18.84 -0.94
CA TYR A 405 -14.14 18.74 -1.13
C TYR A 405 -13.64 17.38 -0.67
N THR A 406 -12.71 16.78 -1.44
CA THR A 406 -12.01 15.54 -1.07
C THR A 406 -10.51 15.76 -1.25
N PHE A 407 -9.71 15.43 -0.21
CA PHE A 407 -8.28 15.71 -0.17
C PHE A 407 -7.54 14.67 0.68
N PHE A 408 -6.21 14.71 0.72
CA PHE A 408 -5.35 13.69 1.34
C PHE A 408 -5.65 12.26 0.90
N PRO A 409 -5.66 11.98 -0.44
CA PRO A 409 -5.92 10.63 -0.89
C PRO A 409 -4.75 9.67 -0.60
N ALA A 410 -5.07 8.47 -0.12
CA ALA A 410 -4.18 7.33 -0.14
C ALA A 410 -4.93 6.10 -0.67
N LEU A 411 -4.24 5.22 -1.41
CA LEU A 411 -4.82 4.04 -2.03
C LEU A 411 -3.88 2.84 -1.99
N ALA A 412 -4.48 1.65 -2.03
CA ALA A 412 -3.77 0.38 -2.17
C ALA A 412 -4.59 -0.59 -3.04
N GLU A 413 -3.91 -1.51 -3.72
CA GLU A 413 -4.52 -2.60 -4.46
C GLU A 413 -4.36 -3.92 -3.71
N ASN A 414 -5.46 -4.68 -3.57
CA ASN A 414 -5.43 -6.00 -2.95
C ASN A 414 -5.14 -7.13 -3.97
N VAL A 415 -5.06 -8.38 -3.51
CA VAL A 415 -4.74 -9.54 -4.36
C VAL A 415 -5.82 -9.85 -5.41
N LEU A 416 -7.04 -9.38 -5.22
CA LEU A 416 -8.16 -9.55 -6.16
C LEU A 416 -8.26 -8.45 -7.20
N GLY A 417 -7.34 -7.46 -7.17
CA GLY A 417 -7.34 -6.31 -8.07
C GLY A 417 -8.33 -5.22 -7.67
N ASP A 418 -8.88 -5.28 -6.45
CA ASP A 418 -9.66 -4.16 -5.94
C ASP A 418 -8.74 -3.06 -5.45
N VAL A 419 -9.20 -1.84 -5.54
CA VAL A 419 -8.49 -0.67 -5.03
C VAL A 419 -9.33 -0.03 -3.93
N GLY A 420 -8.76 -0.02 -2.71
CA GLY A 420 -9.28 0.78 -1.61
C GLY A 420 -8.67 2.19 -1.65
N LEU A 421 -9.45 3.20 -1.27
CA LEU A 421 -8.99 4.58 -1.22
C LEU A 421 -9.61 5.29 -0.01
N VAL A 422 -8.79 6.02 0.74
CA VAL A 422 -9.18 6.88 1.86
C VAL A 422 -9.01 8.34 1.48
N VAL A 423 -9.91 9.20 1.96
CA VAL A 423 -9.86 10.66 1.77
C VAL A 423 -10.36 11.40 3.01
N ALA A 424 -9.87 12.61 3.19
CA ALA A 424 -10.58 13.64 3.94
C ALA A 424 -11.73 14.20 3.10
N ARG A 425 -12.87 14.50 3.74
CA ARG A 425 -14.03 15.16 3.14
C ARG A 425 -14.46 16.35 3.97
N SER A 426 -14.86 17.44 3.29
CA SER A 426 -15.40 18.64 3.93
C SER A 426 -16.26 19.45 2.97
N SER A 427 -17.07 20.36 3.51
CA SER A 427 -17.80 21.39 2.76
C SER A 427 -18.13 22.57 3.67
N ALA A 428 -18.71 23.63 3.14
CA ALA A 428 -19.19 24.75 3.96
C ALA A 428 -20.27 24.34 5.00
N THR A 429 -20.90 23.18 4.82
CA THR A 429 -21.96 22.64 5.69
C THR A 429 -21.56 21.33 6.39
N GLU A 430 -20.32 20.88 6.22
CA GLU A 430 -19.79 19.64 6.82
C GLU A 430 -18.48 19.93 7.51
N TYR A 431 -18.24 19.29 8.67
CA TYR A 431 -16.94 19.28 9.33
C TYR A 431 -15.95 18.39 8.57
N VAL A 432 -14.65 18.59 8.81
CA VAL A 432 -13.63 17.72 8.23
C VAL A 432 -13.76 16.30 8.80
N SER A 433 -13.96 15.36 7.93
CA SER A 433 -14.36 13.98 8.21
C SER A 433 -13.51 13.00 7.40
N MET A 434 -13.33 11.77 7.88
CA MET A 434 -12.67 10.69 7.16
C MET A 434 -13.69 9.85 6.39
N GLN A 435 -13.42 9.56 5.12
CA GLN A 435 -14.20 8.64 4.30
C GLN A 435 -13.33 7.68 3.52
N MET A 436 -13.91 6.55 3.14
CA MET A 436 -13.29 5.54 2.30
C MET A 436 -14.17 5.24 1.08
N THR A 437 -13.56 4.72 0.05
CA THR A 437 -14.24 4.14 -1.12
C THR A 437 -13.40 3.01 -1.68
N SER A 438 -14.01 2.22 -2.56
CA SER A 438 -13.30 1.16 -3.27
C SER A 438 -13.80 1.04 -4.69
N ARG A 439 -13.03 0.35 -5.52
CA ARG A 439 -13.46 -0.19 -6.81
C ARG A 439 -13.03 -1.63 -6.94
N THR A 440 -13.76 -2.38 -7.75
CA THR A 440 -13.44 -3.75 -8.12
C THR A 440 -13.04 -3.86 -9.60
N ILE A 441 -12.60 -5.03 -10.02
CA ILE A 441 -12.34 -5.32 -11.44
C ILE A 441 -13.60 -5.21 -12.32
N LEU A 442 -14.80 -5.25 -11.72
CA LEU A 442 -16.08 -5.13 -12.43
C LEU A 442 -16.51 -3.68 -12.68
N ASP A 443 -15.90 -2.72 -11.97
CA ASP A 443 -16.28 -1.32 -12.11
C ASP A 443 -15.70 -0.72 -13.40
N PRO A 444 -16.41 0.21 -14.05
CA PRO A 444 -15.91 0.90 -15.21
C PRO A 444 -14.56 1.60 -14.93
N LEU A 445 -13.69 1.65 -15.94
CA LEU A 445 -12.40 2.33 -15.81
C LEU A 445 -12.58 3.80 -15.37
N GLY A 446 -11.70 4.26 -14.47
CA GLY A 446 -11.72 5.62 -13.94
C GLY A 446 -12.80 5.90 -12.91
N THR A 447 -13.53 4.89 -12.43
CA THR A 447 -14.59 5.06 -11.43
C THR A 447 -14.19 4.43 -10.08
N MET A 448 -14.73 5.02 -9.01
CA MET A 448 -14.79 4.45 -7.65
C MET A 448 -16.24 4.28 -7.26
N GLY A 449 -16.50 3.42 -6.30
CA GLY A 449 -17.78 3.28 -5.63
C GLY A 449 -18.20 4.53 -4.85
N PRO A 450 -19.36 4.52 -4.20
CA PRO A 450 -19.76 5.61 -3.32
C PRO A 450 -18.79 5.77 -2.14
N LEU A 451 -18.69 7.00 -1.64
CA LEU A 451 -17.96 7.26 -0.40
C LEU A 451 -18.71 6.67 0.80
N ILE A 452 -17.98 6.00 1.65
CA ILE A 452 -18.45 5.37 2.89
C ILE A 452 -17.89 6.18 4.05
N GLN A 453 -18.78 6.60 4.95
CA GLN A 453 -18.41 7.36 6.13
C GLN A 453 -17.63 6.48 7.11
N ALA A 454 -16.34 6.79 7.31
CA ALA A 454 -15.53 6.16 8.35
C ALA A 454 -15.72 6.90 9.69
N ARG A 455 -15.50 8.21 9.72
CA ARG A 455 -15.69 9.04 10.92
C ARG A 455 -16.14 10.44 10.55
N VAL A 456 -17.19 10.93 11.20
CA VAL A 456 -17.68 12.32 11.07
C VAL A 456 -16.91 13.20 12.05
N GLY A 457 -16.46 14.38 11.57
CA GLY A 457 -15.99 15.44 12.46
C GLY A 457 -17.12 16.18 13.14
N ASP A 458 -16.86 16.86 14.24
CA ASP A 458 -17.88 17.54 15.05
C ASP A 458 -17.50 18.98 15.48
N ARG A 459 -16.40 19.52 14.93
CA ARG A 459 -15.97 20.91 15.15
C ARG A 459 -15.36 21.56 13.91
N GLY A 460 -15.31 22.90 13.90
CA GLY A 460 -14.60 23.65 12.88
C GLY A 460 -13.08 23.51 12.96
N ALA A 461 -12.42 23.43 11.81
CA ALA A 461 -10.98 23.32 11.66
C ALA A 461 -10.41 24.51 10.89
N ASN A 462 -9.11 24.80 11.05
CA ASN A 462 -8.42 25.91 10.40
C ASN A 462 -6.95 25.55 10.11
N GLY A 463 -6.39 26.10 9.03
CA GLY A 463 -4.96 26.06 8.74
C GLY A 463 -4.46 24.68 8.34
N ARG A 464 -3.25 24.34 8.81
CA ARG A 464 -2.63 23.01 8.57
C ARG A 464 -3.52 21.91 9.11
N TRP A 465 -3.75 20.87 8.27
CA TRP A 465 -4.60 19.74 8.63
C TRP A 465 -3.82 18.43 8.64
N GLY A 466 -2.97 18.17 7.67
CA GLY A 466 -2.10 17.02 7.55
C GLY A 466 -1.22 17.15 6.31
N ASP A 467 -0.26 16.25 6.18
CA ASP A 467 0.55 16.13 4.98
C ASP A 467 0.19 14.87 4.19
N TYR A 468 -0.48 13.88 4.82
CA TYR A 468 -0.93 12.64 4.19
C TYR A 468 -1.89 11.86 5.07
N TYR A 469 -2.64 10.91 4.47
CA TYR A 469 -3.31 9.78 5.09
C TYR A 469 -2.61 8.49 4.63
N ALA A 470 -2.99 7.34 5.21
CA ALA A 470 -2.40 6.07 4.83
C ALA A 470 -3.44 4.95 4.77
N ILE A 471 -3.13 3.93 3.96
CA ILE A 471 -3.94 2.73 3.78
C ILE A 471 -3.02 1.53 3.52
N GLY A 472 -3.34 0.38 4.06
CA GLY A 472 -2.68 -0.89 3.82
C GLY A 472 -3.66 -2.00 3.52
N VAL A 473 -3.15 -3.12 3.00
CA VAL A 473 -3.90 -4.36 2.81
C VAL A 473 -3.59 -5.29 3.98
N ASP A 474 -4.61 -5.91 4.54
CA ASP A 474 -4.48 -6.87 5.63
C ASP A 474 -3.76 -8.14 5.15
N PRO A 475 -2.60 -8.48 5.71
CA PRO A 475 -1.87 -9.68 5.30
C PRO A 475 -2.52 -10.99 5.78
N SER A 476 -3.47 -10.93 6.73
CA SER A 476 -4.16 -12.13 7.20
C SER A 476 -5.19 -12.67 6.21
N ASP A 477 -5.65 -11.84 5.25
CA ASP A 477 -6.61 -12.27 4.23
C ASP A 477 -6.33 -11.72 2.82
N TYR A 478 -5.35 -10.81 2.68
CA TYR A 478 -4.91 -10.17 1.43
C TYR A 478 -5.98 -9.36 0.69
N THR A 479 -7.15 -9.14 1.29
CA THR A 479 -8.27 -8.45 0.62
C THR A 479 -8.88 -7.30 1.42
N THR A 480 -8.84 -7.35 2.74
CA THR A 480 -9.33 -6.26 3.59
C THR A 480 -8.37 -5.08 3.57
N PHE A 481 -8.90 -3.88 3.42
CA PHE A 481 -8.14 -2.64 3.55
C PHE A 481 -8.26 -2.09 4.97
N TRP A 482 -7.18 -1.53 5.50
CA TRP A 482 -7.17 -0.74 6.72
C TRP A 482 -6.59 0.63 6.42
N ALA A 483 -7.26 1.67 6.86
CA ALA A 483 -6.83 3.03 6.63
C ALA A 483 -6.83 3.84 7.91
N VAL A 484 -5.98 4.85 7.97
CA VAL A 484 -5.99 5.90 8.97
C VAL A 484 -6.22 7.25 8.32
N GLY A 485 -7.03 8.07 8.95
CA GLY A 485 -7.26 9.45 8.56
C GLY A 485 -7.61 10.30 9.76
N GLU A 486 -7.58 11.59 9.57
CA GLU A 486 -7.83 12.62 10.57
C GLU A 486 -9.26 13.14 10.46
N TYR A 487 -9.85 13.45 11.58
CA TYR A 487 -11.14 14.14 11.68
C TYR A 487 -11.08 15.24 12.77
N SER A 488 -11.93 16.24 12.63
CA SER A 488 -12.03 17.32 13.62
C SER A 488 -12.85 16.87 14.82
N ASP A 489 -12.29 17.00 16.02
CA ASP A 489 -12.89 16.46 17.25
C ASP A 489 -13.04 17.53 18.33
N GLN A 490 -14.30 17.75 18.76
CA GLN A 490 -14.66 18.70 19.80
C GLN A 490 -14.16 18.25 21.19
N ALA A 491 -14.16 16.94 21.46
CA ALA A 491 -13.76 16.40 22.76
C ALA A 491 -12.29 16.69 23.08
N VAL A 492 -11.43 16.70 22.05
CA VAL A 492 -10.00 16.99 22.21
C VAL A 492 -9.65 18.43 21.85
N ASN A 493 -10.63 19.21 21.36
CA ASN A 493 -10.47 20.58 20.87
C ASN A 493 -9.40 20.71 19.77
N GLY A 494 -9.33 19.73 18.88
CA GLY A 494 -8.28 19.64 17.89
C GLY A 494 -8.58 18.59 16.83
N TRP A 495 -7.54 17.90 16.41
CA TRP A 495 -7.62 16.76 15.54
C TRP A 495 -7.58 15.44 16.34
N ALA A 496 -8.21 14.43 15.80
CA ALA A 496 -8.03 13.04 16.23
C ALA A 496 -7.97 12.15 14.99
N THR A 497 -7.37 10.98 15.11
CA THR A 497 -7.31 10.00 14.04
C THR A 497 -8.35 8.90 14.23
N TRP A 498 -8.76 8.32 13.13
CA TRP A 498 -9.65 7.17 13.08
C TRP A 498 -9.02 6.07 12.24
N ILE A 499 -9.01 4.86 12.75
CA ILE A 499 -8.57 3.67 12.05
C ILE A 499 -9.80 2.90 11.61
N GLN A 500 -9.88 2.57 10.31
CA GLN A 500 -11.04 1.94 9.71
C GLN A 500 -10.65 0.81 8.76
N SER A 501 -11.30 -0.36 8.92
CA SER A 501 -11.24 -1.43 7.92
C SER A 501 -12.33 -1.28 6.85
N LEU A 502 -12.06 -1.82 5.67
CA LEU A 502 -13.01 -1.90 4.57
C LEU A 502 -12.86 -3.24 3.86
N GLN A 503 -13.85 -4.09 3.99
CA GLN A 503 -13.96 -5.34 3.24
C GLN A 503 -14.88 -5.13 2.02
N VAL A 504 -14.44 -5.61 0.86
CA VAL A 504 -15.17 -5.50 -0.40
C VAL A 504 -15.76 -6.85 -0.78
N GLY A 505 -17.07 -6.90 -0.98
CA GLY A 505 -17.80 -8.14 -1.27
C GLY A 505 -17.97 -9.03 -0.04
N GLU A 506 -18.56 -10.19 -0.26
CA GLU A 506 -18.87 -11.16 0.78
C GLU A 506 -17.79 -12.24 0.86
N LYS A 507 -17.18 -12.41 2.02
CA LYS A 507 -16.19 -13.47 2.30
C LYS A 507 -16.93 -14.74 2.72
N ILE A 508 -16.64 -15.87 2.07
CA ILE A 508 -17.21 -17.18 2.35
C ILE A 508 -16.08 -18.10 2.79
N LEU A 509 -16.05 -18.43 4.06
CA LEU A 509 -15.05 -19.33 4.63
C LEU A 509 -15.42 -20.80 4.39
N PRO A 510 -14.44 -21.70 4.18
CA PRO A 510 -14.68 -23.14 4.17
C PRO A 510 -15.29 -23.60 5.48
N THR A 511 -16.38 -24.38 5.39
CA THR A 511 -17.00 -25.02 6.53
C THR A 511 -16.65 -26.50 6.62
N SER A 512 -16.12 -27.06 5.53
CA SER A 512 -15.61 -28.44 5.48
C SER A 512 -14.52 -28.59 4.43
N PHE A 513 -13.69 -29.62 4.60
CA PHE A 513 -12.70 -30.03 3.61
C PHE A 513 -12.58 -31.54 3.56
N GLN A 514 -12.07 -32.07 2.45
CA GLN A 514 -11.77 -33.48 2.23
C GLN A 514 -10.47 -33.62 1.45
N VAL A 515 -9.55 -34.48 1.92
CA VAL A 515 -8.38 -34.88 1.12
C VAL A 515 -8.83 -35.92 0.10
N THR A 516 -8.72 -35.58 -1.18
CA THR A 516 -9.10 -36.45 -2.31
C THR A 516 -7.90 -37.16 -2.92
N ARG A 517 -6.69 -36.57 -2.74
CA ARG A 517 -5.41 -37.21 -3.14
C ARG A 517 -4.33 -36.90 -2.11
N GLY A 518 -3.48 -37.89 -1.86
CA GLY A 518 -2.47 -37.80 -0.81
C GLY A 518 -2.98 -38.31 0.53
N SER A 519 -2.28 -37.97 1.60
CA SER A 519 -2.64 -38.34 2.98
C SER A 519 -2.60 -37.10 3.87
N LEU A 520 -3.65 -36.85 4.64
CA LEU A 520 -3.66 -35.77 5.62
C LEU A 520 -2.60 -36.00 6.69
N VAL A 521 -1.74 -35.01 6.89
CA VAL A 521 -0.73 -34.99 7.96
C VAL A 521 -1.27 -34.25 9.18
N THR A 522 -1.81 -33.05 8.98
CA THR A 522 -2.39 -32.22 10.04
C THR A 522 -3.38 -31.22 9.47
N GLY A 523 -4.15 -30.58 10.34
CA GLY A 523 -5.02 -29.46 10.02
C GLY A 523 -6.47 -29.83 9.74
N GLY A 524 -7.31 -28.78 9.63
CA GLY A 524 -8.76 -28.83 9.42
C GLY A 524 -9.27 -27.60 8.69
N ALA A 525 -10.59 -27.53 8.47
CA ALA A 525 -11.19 -26.40 7.78
C ALA A 525 -10.92 -25.03 8.45
N PRO A 526 -10.83 -24.90 9.79
CA PRO A 526 -10.50 -23.62 10.43
C PRO A 526 -9.09 -23.09 10.06
N ASP A 527 -8.12 -23.99 9.79
CA ASP A 527 -6.74 -23.60 9.43
C ASP A 527 -6.63 -23.03 8.01
N LEU A 528 -7.77 -22.90 7.30
CA LEU A 528 -7.89 -22.21 6.01
C LEU A 528 -8.54 -20.83 6.11
N HIS A 529 -8.82 -20.33 7.33
CA HIS A 529 -9.61 -19.11 7.51
C HIS A 529 -8.78 -17.83 7.52
N ALA A 530 -7.50 -17.92 7.84
CA ALA A 530 -6.58 -16.79 7.91
C ALA A 530 -5.16 -17.26 7.60
N ASN A 531 -4.33 -16.36 7.07
CA ASN A 531 -2.89 -16.54 6.99
C ASN A 531 -2.30 -16.31 8.40
N ASP A 532 -2.09 -17.37 9.16
CA ASP A 532 -1.64 -17.32 10.55
C ASP A 532 -0.58 -18.41 10.88
N GLY A 533 -0.12 -19.16 9.88
CA GLY A 533 0.87 -20.22 9.99
C GLY A 533 0.30 -21.53 10.53
N ALA A 534 -1.02 -21.66 10.68
CA ALA A 534 -1.71 -22.93 10.90
C ALA A 534 -2.06 -23.56 9.55
N TYR A 535 -1.63 -24.78 9.29
CA TYR A 535 -1.70 -25.38 7.96
C TYR A 535 -2.59 -26.62 7.91
N VAL A 536 -3.30 -26.77 6.78
CA VAL A 536 -3.69 -28.09 6.30
C VAL A 536 -2.53 -28.66 5.51
N GLU A 537 -1.88 -29.71 6.04
CA GLU A 537 -0.76 -30.36 5.38
C GLU A 537 -1.16 -31.71 4.79
N VAL A 538 -0.78 -31.94 3.53
CA VAL A 538 -1.07 -33.15 2.78
C VAL A 538 0.21 -33.74 2.20
N GLU A 539 0.57 -34.97 2.62
CA GLU A 539 1.66 -35.73 2.00
C GLU A 539 1.24 -36.19 0.61
N ALA A 540 2.07 -35.92 -0.39
CA ALA A 540 1.79 -36.25 -1.77
C ALA A 540 1.83 -37.77 -2.03
N ARG A 541 0.90 -38.23 -2.85
CA ARG A 541 0.86 -39.60 -3.37
C ARG A 541 1.24 -39.62 -4.84
N ARG A 542 2.07 -40.54 -5.24
CA ARG A 542 2.48 -40.71 -6.63
C ARG A 542 1.25 -40.82 -7.56
N PRO A 543 1.11 -39.95 -8.57
CA PRO A 543 -0.01 -40.03 -9.51
C PRO A 543 0.16 -41.21 -10.48
N THR A 544 -0.95 -41.75 -10.96
CA THR A 544 -0.97 -42.83 -11.97
C THR A 544 -1.03 -42.30 -13.39
N SER A 545 -1.38 -41.01 -13.55
CA SER A 545 -1.40 -40.28 -14.81
C SER A 545 -1.04 -38.81 -14.59
N VAL A 546 -0.63 -38.11 -15.65
CA VAL A 546 -0.31 -36.66 -15.61
C VAL A 546 -1.52 -35.77 -15.33
N ALA A 547 -2.72 -36.28 -15.52
CA ALA A 547 -3.96 -35.56 -15.23
C ALA A 547 -4.34 -35.60 -13.75
N GLU A 548 -3.76 -36.53 -12.99
CA GLU A 548 -4.05 -36.76 -11.58
C GLU A 548 -3.16 -35.87 -10.71
N ALA A 549 -3.75 -35.22 -9.72
CA ALA A 549 -2.98 -34.48 -8.72
C ALA A 549 -2.19 -35.45 -7.82
N SER A 550 -1.08 -35.01 -7.27
CA SER A 550 -0.30 -35.76 -6.27
C SER A 550 -0.76 -35.46 -4.85
N ALA A 551 -1.14 -34.20 -4.60
CA ALA A 551 -1.81 -33.76 -3.37
C ALA A 551 -3.02 -32.91 -3.76
N GLU A 552 -4.18 -33.17 -3.16
CA GLU A 552 -5.43 -32.49 -3.52
C GLU A 552 -6.39 -32.48 -2.34
N ILE A 553 -7.00 -31.32 -2.12
CA ILE A 553 -8.12 -31.15 -1.19
C ILE A 553 -9.33 -30.57 -1.91
N VAL A 554 -10.53 -30.91 -1.47
CA VAL A 554 -11.78 -30.27 -1.84
C VAL A 554 -12.31 -29.53 -0.62
N VAL A 555 -12.61 -28.25 -0.78
CA VAL A 555 -13.20 -27.40 0.26
C VAL A 555 -14.62 -27.02 -0.14
N SER A 556 -15.51 -26.87 0.86
CA SER A 556 -16.89 -26.45 0.65
C SER A 556 -17.29 -25.35 1.63
N GLY A 557 -18.14 -24.43 1.17
CA GLY A 557 -18.72 -23.33 1.93
C GLY A 557 -20.14 -23.04 1.50
N THR A 558 -20.78 -22.02 2.09
CA THR A 558 -22.14 -21.61 1.76
C THR A 558 -22.18 -20.13 1.41
N ALA A 559 -22.61 -19.80 0.19
CA ALA A 559 -22.83 -18.44 -0.27
C ALA A 559 -24.11 -17.83 0.31
N LEU A 560 -24.19 -16.50 0.38
CA LEU A 560 -25.44 -15.82 0.77
C LEU A 560 -26.37 -15.49 -0.42
N ALA A 561 -25.92 -15.75 -1.66
CA ALA A 561 -26.69 -15.51 -2.87
C ALA A 561 -26.30 -16.50 -3.99
N ASP A 562 -27.24 -16.78 -4.90
CA ASP A 562 -27.07 -17.73 -5.98
C ASP A 562 -26.71 -17.12 -7.34
N ASN A 563 -26.81 -15.81 -7.49
CA ASN A 563 -26.56 -15.11 -8.76
C ASN A 563 -25.53 -13.96 -8.61
N PRO A 564 -24.27 -14.26 -8.33
CA PRO A 564 -23.25 -13.25 -8.20
C PRO A 564 -22.80 -12.70 -9.56
N ARG A 565 -22.35 -11.46 -9.58
CA ARG A 565 -21.65 -10.87 -10.73
C ARG A 565 -20.23 -11.41 -10.88
N ALA A 566 -19.59 -11.79 -9.76
CA ALA A 566 -18.34 -12.52 -9.75
C ALA A 566 -18.26 -13.47 -8.55
N LEU A 567 -17.59 -14.61 -8.77
CA LEU A 567 -17.10 -15.50 -7.72
C LEU A 567 -15.59 -15.59 -7.84
N GLN A 568 -14.88 -15.32 -6.76
CA GLN A 568 -13.45 -15.31 -6.71
C GLN A 568 -12.96 -16.24 -5.60
N PHE A 569 -11.71 -16.69 -5.66
CA PHE A 569 -11.08 -17.51 -4.63
C PHE A 569 -9.70 -16.97 -4.35
N VAL A 570 -9.34 -16.89 -3.09
CA VAL A 570 -7.98 -16.59 -2.61
C VAL A 570 -7.41 -17.85 -2.01
N LEU A 571 -6.22 -18.23 -2.43
CA LEU A 571 -5.48 -19.38 -1.93
C LEU A 571 -4.07 -18.96 -1.56
N GLU A 572 -3.62 -19.29 -0.36
CA GLU A 572 -2.22 -19.28 0.00
C GLU A 572 -1.77 -20.71 0.25
N ALA A 573 -0.70 -21.11 -0.46
CA ALA A 573 -0.20 -22.48 -0.38
C ALA A 573 1.28 -22.57 -0.78
N ALA A 574 1.91 -23.69 -0.39
CA ALA A 574 3.27 -24.04 -0.74
C ALA A 574 3.42 -25.55 -0.97
N THR A 575 4.54 -25.93 -1.62
CA THR A 575 4.95 -27.35 -1.76
C THR A 575 6.39 -27.55 -1.31
N SER A 576 6.69 -28.69 -0.66
CA SER A 576 8.03 -29.02 -0.24
C SER A 576 8.77 -29.82 -1.33
N GLY A 577 9.59 -29.14 -2.14
CA GLY A 577 10.70 -29.79 -2.86
C GLY A 577 10.43 -30.41 -4.23
N ALA A 578 9.25 -30.25 -4.85
CA ALA A 578 8.99 -30.75 -6.20
C ALA A 578 8.55 -29.62 -7.15
N PRO A 579 8.95 -29.63 -8.43
CA PRO A 579 8.33 -28.77 -9.44
C PRO A 579 6.87 -29.21 -9.64
N THR A 580 5.92 -28.37 -9.25
CA THR A 580 4.50 -28.68 -9.33
C THR A 580 3.73 -27.63 -10.16
N LEU A 581 2.56 -28.00 -10.62
CA LEU A 581 1.50 -27.12 -11.11
C LEU A 581 0.44 -27.03 -10.03
N GLU A 582 0.24 -25.85 -9.47
CA GLU A 582 -0.86 -25.56 -8.56
C GLU A 582 -2.11 -25.19 -9.37
N ARG A 583 -3.23 -25.81 -9.05
CA ARG A 583 -4.48 -25.64 -9.77
C ARG A 583 -5.62 -25.36 -8.82
N ILE A 584 -6.47 -24.38 -9.17
CA ILE A 584 -7.74 -24.07 -8.53
C ILE A 584 -8.85 -24.40 -9.50
N GLU A 585 -9.78 -25.26 -9.09
CA GLU A 585 -10.94 -25.64 -9.87
C GLU A 585 -12.22 -25.38 -9.07
N PHE A 586 -13.29 -24.95 -9.75
CA PHE A 586 -14.62 -24.81 -9.15
C PHE A 586 -15.57 -25.91 -9.65
N TRP A 587 -16.44 -26.39 -8.78
CA TRP A 587 -17.48 -27.35 -9.16
C TRP A 587 -18.63 -26.64 -9.87
N ASN A 588 -18.84 -26.96 -11.13
CA ASN A 588 -19.98 -26.49 -11.90
C ASN A 588 -21.19 -27.37 -11.59
N PHE A 589 -22.20 -26.82 -10.90
CA PHE A 589 -23.40 -27.52 -10.51
C PHE A 589 -24.36 -27.77 -11.68
N ASP A 590 -24.26 -27.00 -12.79
CA ASP A 590 -25.09 -27.20 -13.98
C ASP A 590 -24.63 -28.43 -14.78
N THR A 591 -23.32 -28.63 -14.88
CA THR A 591 -22.72 -29.72 -15.68
C THR A 591 -22.25 -30.90 -14.84
N ASN A 592 -22.20 -30.77 -13.51
CA ASN A 592 -21.62 -31.71 -12.57
C ASN A 592 -20.15 -32.06 -12.92
N GLN A 593 -19.35 -31.04 -13.22
CA GLN A 593 -17.95 -31.20 -13.56
C GLN A 593 -17.08 -30.13 -12.86
N TRP A 594 -15.81 -30.46 -12.65
CA TRP A 594 -14.79 -29.51 -12.23
C TRP A 594 -14.33 -28.67 -13.42
N GLU A 595 -14.28 -27.35 -13.23
CA GLU A 595 -13.74 -26.41 -14.20
C GLU A 595 -12.50 -25.74 -13.63
N VAL A 596 -11.39 -25.78 -14.38
CA VAL A 596 -10.14 -25.09 -14.02
C VAL A 596 -10.36 -23.59 -14.12
N VAL A 597 -10.14 -22.86 -13.03
CA VAL A 597 -10.28 -21.40 -12.98
C VAL A 597 -8.95 -20.68 -12.87
N ALA A 598 -7.92 -21.30 -12.29
CA ALA A 598 -6.57 -20.76 -12.25
C ALA A 598 -5.51 -21.87 -12.18
N GLU A 599 -4.34 -21.59 -12.76
CA GLU A 599 -3.14 -22.43 -12.69
C GLU A 599 -1.90 -21.57 -12.57
N ARG A 600 -0.91 -22.03 -11.79
CA ARG A 600 0.44 -21.47 -11.73
C ARG A 600 1.48 -22.52 -11.37
N ASN A 601 2.77 -22.16 -11.45
CA ASN A 601 3.82 -22.99 -10.87
C ASN A 601 3.70 -22.97 -9.35
N GLY A 602 3.76 -24.13 -8.72
CA GLY A 602 3.86 -24.22 -7.26
C GLY A 602 5.18 -23.66 -6.75
N THR A 603 5.15 -23.12 -5.55
CA THR A 603 6.29 -22.46 -4.87
C THR A 603 6.69 -23.23 -3.62
N ALA A 604 7.97 -23.16 -3.24
CA ALA A 604 8.47 -23.78 -2.02
C ALA A 604 8.19 -22.96 -0.75
N SER A 605 7.96 -21.67 -0.91
CA SER A 605 7.48 -20.76 0.14
C SER A 605 6.02 -20.46 -0.05
N ASP A 606 5.33 -20.14 1.04
CA ASP A 606 3.94 -19.71 1.00
C ASP A 606 3.76 -18.56 0.03
N SER A 607 2.76 -18.65 -0.80
CA SER A 607 2.48 -17.62 -1.81
C SER A 607 1.00 -17.60 -2.16
N VAL A 608 0.49 -16.39 -2.40
CA VAL A 608 -0.92 -16.16 -2.67
C VAL A 608 -1.22 -16.29 -4.15
N GLN A 609 -2.31 -17.02 -4.48
CA GLN A 609 -2.95 -17.05 -5.79
C GLN A 609 -4.39 -16.61 -5.66
N SER A 610 -4.89 -15.89 -6.66
CA SER A 610 -6.33 -15.62 -6.79
C SER A 610 -6.89 -16.17 -8.08
N ALA A 611 -8.16 -16.58 -8.04
CA ALA A 611 -8.94 -17.01 -9.18
C ALA A 611 -10.20 -16.16 -9.28
N SER A 612 -10.64 -15.80 -10.49
CA SER A 612 -11.81 -14.94 -10.69
C SER A 612 -12.67 -15.41 -11.84
N VAL A 613 -13.96 -15.60 -11.56
CA VAL A 613 -14.99 -15.86 -12.57
C VAL A 613 -15.97 -14.69 -12.58
N THR A 614 -16.00 -13.94 -13.69
CA THR A 614 -16.80 -12.71 -13.85
C THR A 614 -17.97 -12.88 -14.84
N SER A 615 -18.16 -14.07 -15.39
CA SER A 615 -19.27 -14.38 -16.31
C SER A 615 -19.95 -15.68 -15.91
N ASN A 616 -21.27 -15.66 -15.84
CA ASN A 616 -22.09 -16.82 -15.44
C ASN A 616 -21.58 -17.51 -14.16
N ALA A 617 -21.19 -16.71 -13.15
CA ALA A 617 -20.59 -17.22 -11.92
C ALA A 617 -21.56 -18.04 -11.06
N GLY A 618 -22.86 -17.84 -11.22
CA GLY A 618 -23.92 -18.61 -10.54
C GLY A 618 -23.87 -20.12 -10.77
N ARG A 619 -23.29 -20.59 -11.91
CA ARG A 619 -23.13 -22.03 -12.17
C ARG A 619 -22.27 -22.77 -11.14
N PHE A 620 -21.49 -22.06 -10.36
CA PHE A 620 -20.66 -22.59 -9.29
C PHE A 620 -21.31 -22.54 -7.91
N ILE A 621 -22.59 -22.15 -7.85
CA ILE A 621 -23.36 -22.08 -6.61
C ILE A 621 -24.56 -23.05 -6.75
N ALA A 622 -24.69 -24.00 -5.83
CA ALA A 622 -25.74 -24.96 -5.84
C ALA A 622 -27.12 -24.31 -5.64
N ASN A 623 -28.04 -24.57 -6.53
CA ASN A 623 -29.41 -24.07 -6.38
C ASN A 623 -30.07 -24.64 -5.10
N GLY A 624 -30.63 -23.76 -4.29
CA GLY A 624 -31.34 -24.08 -3.05
C GLY A 624 -30.44 -24.21 -1.82
N THR A 625 -29.32 -24.92 -1.90
CA THR A 625 -28.40 -25.07 -0.75
C THR A 625 -27.34 -23.95 -0.66
N LEU A 626 -27.14 -23.22 -1.75
CA LEU A 626 -26.11 -22.17 -1.89
C LEU A 626 -24.68 -22.69 -1.65
N GLU A 627 -24.45 -23.98 -1.78
CA GLU A 627 -23.14 -24.58 -1.61
C GLU A 627 -22.19 -24.11 -2.71
N VAL A 628 -20.93 -23.81 -2.34
CA VAL A 628 -19.80 -23.58 -3.24
C VAL A 628 -18.72 -24.62 -2.94
N ARG A 629 -18.01 -25.08 -3.99
CA ARG A 629 -16.91 -26.05 -3.85
C ARG A 629 -15.70 -25.61 -4.67
N ALA A 630 -14.51 -25.72 -4.08
CA ALA A 630 -13.26 -25.59 -4.79
C ALA A 630 -12.38 -26.82 -4.58
N ARG A 631 -11.67 -27.22 -5.63
CA ARG A 631 -10.65 -28.26 -5.61
C ARG A 631 -9.30 -27.62 -5.80
N LEU A 632 -8.39 -27.87 -4.85
CA LEU A 632 -7.07 -27.26 -4.75
C LEU A 632 -6.04 -28.39 -4.90
N GLY A 633 -5.40 -28.44 -6.06
CA GLY A 633 -4.55 -29.57 -6.43
C GLY A 633 -3.12 -29.16 -6.80
N PHE A 634 -2.14 -30.00 -6.40
CA PHE A 634 -0.76 -29.91 -6.86
C PHE A 634 -0.42 -31.10 -7.73
N HIS A 635 -0.07 -30.83 -8.99
CA HIS A 635 0.27 -31.81 -10.02
C HIS A 635 1.79 -31.83 -10.25
N ASP A 636 2.39 -33.04 -10.27
CA ASP A 636 3.80 -33.20 -10.59
C ASP A 636 4.15 -32.69 -12.00
N ARG A 637 5.24 -31.94 -12.12
CA ARG A 637 5.84 -31.54 -13.40
C ARG A 637 7.12 -32.32 -13.69
N GLY A 638 7.03 -33.66 -13.65
CA GLY A 638 8.14 -34.53 -13.91
C GLY A 638 8.13 -35.74 -12.98
N VAL A 639 9.24 -36.47 -12.95
CA VAL A 639 9.41 -37.65 -12.07
C VAL A 639 10.05 -37.19 -10.77
N THR A 640 9.33 -37.28 -9.66
CA THR A 640 9.84 -37.02 -8.31
C THR A 640 10.30 -38.30 -7.67
N PHE A 641 11.53 -38.32 -7.13
CA PHE A 641 12.13 -39.45 -6.40
C PHE A 641 12.13 -39.21 -4.89
N VAL A 642 11.73 -38.07 -4.42
CA VAL A 642 11.74 -37.65 -3.01
C VAL A 642 10.29 -37.46 -2.56
N ALA A 643 9.99 -37.90 -1.34
CA ALA A 643 8.70 -37.62 -0.71
C ALA A 643 8.53 -36.09 -0.55
N TRP A 644 7.33 -35.56 -0.84
CA TRP A 644 6.99 -34.15 -0.72
C TRP A 644 5.53 -34.00 -0.27
N GLY A 645 5.15 -32.82 0.13
CA GLY A 645 3.81 -32.49 0.54
C GLY A 645 3.41 -31.06 0.14
N SER A 646 2.15 -30.77 0.30
CA SER A 646 1.57 -29.43 0.15
C SER A 646 1.09 -28.91 1.50
N ARG A 647 1.18 -27.59 1.67
CA ARG A 647 0.61 -26.85 2.80
C ARG A 647 -0.35 -25.81 2.27
N TYR A 648 -1.49 -25.68 2.93
CA TYR A 648 -2.52 -24.69 2.64
C TYR A 648 -2.79 -23.91 3.92
N ASP A 649 -2.53 -22.61 3.92
CA ASP A 649 -2.73 -21.73 5.06
C ASP A 649 -4.04 -20.95 4.96
N LEU A 650 -4.31 -20.40 3.77
CA LEU A 650 -5.52 -19.61 3.53
C LEU A 650 -6.28 -20.15 2.32
N GLY A 651 -7.60 -20.27 2.43
CA GLY A 651 -8.45 -20.62 1.30
C GLY A 651 -9.91 -20.17 1.52
N TYR A 652 -10.40 -19.18 0.75
CA TYR A 652 -11.78 -18.73 0.87
C TYR A 652 -12.32 -18.15 -0.44
N TRP A 653 -13.66 -18.17 -0.59
CA TRP A 653 -14.30 -17.47 -1.70
C TRP A 653 -14.65 -16.05 -1.33
N ARG A 654 -14.71 -15.21 -2.35
CA ARG A 654 -15.33 -13.89 -2.31
C ARG A 654 -16.42 -13.77 -3.37
N LEU A 655 -17.59 -13.31 -2.97
CA LEU A 655 -18.74 -13.11 -3.83
C LEU A 655 -18.99 -11.61 -4.02
N LEU A 656 -19.13 -11.17 -5.28
CA LEU A 656 -19.59 -9.83 -5.67
C LEU A 656 -21.00 -9.93 -6.26
N ARG A 657 -21.92 -9.09 -5.79
CA ARG A 657 -23.32 -9.04 -6.24
C ARG A 657 -23.57 -8.01 -7.31
#